data_aef78ba251f126bdba151e0c7f3b0880
#
_entry.id   aef78ba251f126bdba151e0c7f3b0880
#
_cell.length_a   1.000
_cell.length_b   1.000
_cell.length_c   1.000
_cell.angle_alpha   90.00
_cell.angle_beta   90.00
_cell.angle_gamma   90.00
#
_symmetry.space_group_name_H-M   'P 1'
#
loop_
_entity.id
_entity.type
_entity.pdbx_description
1 polymer ?
#
loop_
_entity_poly.entity_id
_entity_poly.type
_entity_poly.pdbx_seq_one_letter_code
_entity_poly.pdbx_strand_id
1 'polypeptide(L)'
;MNRRTFLKIIGMGGLAFAPACTSRPEKNLFSYVQSPEDMVTGKATWYASTCRECPAGCGILAKNREGRVIKVEGNPLHPINLGKLCMRGQASLQGIYNPDRIKRPLLRKTDGWQVISFQEAQGILKERIVKAADGGQGRIHMLTEAVGETLITLFREALRKWGSEPPLVFEPFAYESLKAANRQVFGLEGIASYRMEEADFLLSFGADFLETWLSPVEYGRKFKKMHALNDGKKGFFVQISPYQSLTCANADLWLSCSPDTEVVVGLGLMRETLQIGRGKSLPDNLRASLEEISFPYTKEKVLQLSCIDLDFYERLIARLQEARKPLVLGTGTAGCGENSLRVNMVANLLNAILDSDLALVDFRRRHRVEMAAKRPEVLAFFERLRSEPRGVLLLNHVNPVYALPPSSGVADVLKKDLLFTISFSNFMDETTALASLILPVCLSMESWDEYSGTSEIVSMVQPAMASLTGAPDLGGLFLRLAFGDEIPAKTYRDYVYTRLVSAGGIKDERGWVSLLREGGIFEGGSSKKPSPAWASGDEVKRSLGTIPAVRTGKFTFFAAPSIRFFDGRGANRPWLCEVPDPLTRVAWQTPVWANPQTLKEAGLEQGDVAILQSKFGTSEAPVYETECAGPGVLVMSIGQGHEFFGRYAEGMGVNPFKILSPEVEPISGAPLLCVGLTSLGSSGHLTRLAHTDGSRIQHDRKIVLSVAFSDLGKEKKGEKQGLGMWDFPLTLPLPEGYDRKRDIYPPHRHETYRWSMVVDLDRCIGCNACAAACYAENNLGVVGMERIMEGREMAWLSVERFLDPKDLRKVTFLPMLCQHCDDAPCESVCPVFAPHHSKEGLNNQVYNRCIGTRFCSQNCPYKVRRFNWFDWRWPKPLNLQLNPDVTVRSKGVMEKCSFCVQRIKDAHGIAKDEKREIRDGEVQPACVQTCPTRALIFGNLMDKNTEVRKLVEDRRAYQVMGYLNTKPAVIYLKKVTQEI
;
A
#
# COMPACT_ATOMS: atom_id res chain seq x y z
N MET A 1 61.22 0.38 33.84
CA MET A 1 60.55 1.38 32.99
C MET A 1 59.52 2.13 33.81
N ASN A 2 59.62 3.48 33.88
CA ASN A 2 58.78 4.31 34.74
C ASN A 2 57.37 4.47 34.12
N ARG A 3 56.28 4.47 34.90
CA ARG A 3 54.88 4.60 34.47
C ARG A 3 54.66 5.78 33.49
N ARG A 4 55.40 6.87 33.65
CA ARG A 4 55.39 8.04 32.74
C ARG A 4 55.99 7.72 31.36
N THR A 5 57.01 6.90 31.28
CA THR A 5 57.66 6.51 30.01
C THR A 5 56.76 5.52 29.24
N PHE A 6 56.07 4.63 29.95
CA PHE A 6 55.08 3.71 29.36
C PHE A 6 53.87 4.46 28.76
N LEU A 7 53.37 5.46 29.46
CA LEU A 7 52.25 6.31 28.93
C LEU A 7 52.69 7.20 27.76
N LYS A 8 53.93 7.66 27.72
CA LYS A 8 54.48 8.40 26.56
C LYS A 8 54.65 7.52 25.32
N ILE A 9 55.04 6.27 25.49
CA ILE A 9 55.20 5.29 24.40
C ILE A 9 53.84 4.90 23.84
N ILE A 10 52.80 4.69 24.67
CA ILE A 10 51.43 4.43 24.24
C ILE A 10 50.85 5.66 23.55
N GLY A 11 51.12 6.86 24.04
CA GLY A 11 50.67 8.10 23.39
C GLY A 11 51.29 8.34 22.03
N MET A 12 52.57 8.02 21.85
CA MET A 12 53.24 8.17 20.55
C MET A 12 52.98 7.02 19.58
N GLY A 13 52.79 5.76 20.08
CA GLY A 13 52.36 4.62 19.24
C GLY A 13 50.93 4.76 18.73
N GLY A 14 50.01 5.41 19.49
CA GLY A 14 48.65 5.68 19.07
C GLY A 14 48.55 6.71 17.93
N LEU A 15 49.55 7.57 17.76
CA LEU A 15 49.55 8.55 16.65
C LEU A 15 50.09 7.98 15.34
N ALA A 16 50.87 6.88 15.37
CA ALA A 16 51.46 6.28 14.18
C ALA A 16 50.56 5.24 13.47
N PHE A 17 49.46 4.79 14.12
CA PHE A 17 48.49 3.83 13.56
C PHE A 17 47.14 4.44 13.20
N ALA A 18 47.03 5.75 13.04
CA ALA A 18 45.81 6.50 12.80
C ALA A 18 45.51 6.92 11.37
N PRO A 19 45.88 6.23 10.27
CA PRO A 19 45.26 6.51 9.00
C PRO A 19 44.35 5.40 8.44
N ALA A 20 44.08 4.31 9.17
CA ALA A 20 43.30 3.20 8.54
C ALA A 20 41.88 2.98 9.03
N CYS A 21 41.36 3.76 10.01
CA CYS A 21 40.01 3.57 10.55
C CYS A 21 39.25 4.87 10.80
N THR A 22 39.34 5.83 9.90
CA THR A 22 38.51 7.05 10.00
C THR A 22 37.49 7.18 8.88
N SER A 23 36.57 6.23 8.75
CA SER A 23 35.20 6.63 8.44
C SER A 23 34.53 7.02 9.77
N ARG A 24 34.87 8.15 10.29
CA ARG A 24 34.06 8.76 11.35
C ARG A 24 32.65 8.92 10.79
N PRO A 25 31.60 8.33 11.40
CA PRO A 25 30.29 8.85 11.18
C PRO A 25 30.37 10.36 11.51
N GLU A 26 29.88 11.20 10.65
CA GLU A 26 29.66 12.63 10.99
C GLU A 26 28.73 12.59 12.20
N LYS A 27 29.32 12.63 13.38
CA LYS A 27 28.60 12.92 14.60
C LYS A 27 28.31 14.40 14.48
N ASN A 28 27.11 14.78 14.20
CA ASN A 28 26.62 16.08 14.54
C ASN A 28 26.73 16.17 16.06
N LEU A 29 27.79 16.76 16.55
CA LEU A 29 27.96 17.12 17.95
C LEU A 29 26.99 18.27 18.21
N PHE A 30 25.77 17.92 18.64
CA PHE A 30 24.90 18.91 19.25
C PHE A 30 25.61 19.38 20.53
N SER A 31 25.84 20.70 20.63
CA SER A 31 26.32 21.27 21.85
C SER A 31 25.27 21.03 22.95
N TYR A 32 25.63 20.28 23.98
CA TYR A 32 24.77 20.10 25.17
C TYR A 32 24.44 21.42 25.89
N VAL A 33 25.12 22.50 25.54
CA VAL A 33 24.95 23.84 26.12
C VAL A 33 23.82 24.64 25.43
N GLN A 34 23.41 24.22 24.23
CA GLN A 34 22.33 24.87 23.46
C GLN A 34 21.46 23.82 22.75
N SER A 35 20.85 22.92 23.51
CA SER A 35 19.79 22.07 22.97
C SER A 35 18.63 22.95 22.49
N PRO A 36 18.00 22.66 21.36
CA PRO A 36 16.70 23.25 21.02
C PRO A 36 15.75 23.08 22.22
N GLU A 37 15.00 24.15 22.56
CA GLU A 37 14.15 24.18 23.76
C GLU A 37 13.23 22.98 23.94
N ASP A 38 12.82 22.35 22.84
CA ASP A 38 11.89 21.22 22.83
C ASP A 38 12.56 19.85 22.64
N MET A 39 13.89 19.74 22.68
CA MET A 39 14.59 18.47 22.47
C MET A 39 15.18 17.92 23.75
N VAL A 40 14.68 16.77 24.19
CA VAL A 40 15.26 15.98 25.27
C VAL A 40 16.01 14.80 24.66
N THR A 41 17.33 14.73 24.90
CA THR A 41 18.17 13.64 24.40
C THR A 41 17.64 12.28 24.88
N GLY A 42 17.51 11.33 23.95
CA GLY A 42 16.99 10.00 24.23
C GLY A 42 15.47 9.87 24.26
N LYS A 43 14.72 10.98 24.25
CA LYS A 43 13.25 10.96 24.12
C LYS A 43 12.80 11.25 22.68
N ALA A 44 11.76 10.58 22.24
CA ALA A 44 11.17 10.81 20.93
C ALA A 44 10.14 11.94 20.99
N THR A 45 10.15 12.81 19.97
CA THR A 45 9.08 13.75 19.70
C THR A 45 8.25 13.25 18.52
N TRP A 46 6.93 13.36 18.60
CA TRP A 46 6.02 12.91 17.56
C TRP A 46 5.37 14.10 16.88
N TYR A 47 5.42 14.11 15.54
CA TYR A 47 4.81 15.14 14.71
C TYR A 47 3.68 14.52 13.90
N ALA A 48 2.46 15.06 14.04
CA ALA A 48 1.35 14.65 13.21
C ALA A 48 1.47 15.28 11.82
N SER A 49 1.32 14.48 10.77
CA SER A 49 1.48 14.91 9.38
C SER A 49 0.62 14.02 8.47
N THR A 50 0.77 14.15 7.15
CA THR A 50 0.01 13.40 6.15
C THR A 50 0.92 12.61 5.22
N CYS A 51 0.60 11.35 4.98
CA CYS A 51 1.29 10.49 4.02
C CYS A 51 0.98 10.91 2.59
N ARG A 52 2.01 11.00 1.74
CA ARG A 52 1.93 11.42 0.33
C ARG A 52 2.31 10.30 -0.65
N GLU A 53 2.39 9.03 -0.22
CA GLU A 53 2.76 7.90 -1.08
C GLU A 53 1.62 7.45 -2.03
N CYS A 54 0.42 8.00 -1.90
CA CYS A 54 -0.72 7.87 -2.81
C CYS A 54 -1.77 8.94 -2.49
N PRO A 55 -2.79 9.18 -3.34
CA PRO A 55 -3.80 10.20 -3.12
C PRO A 55 -4.73 10.00 -1.90
N ALA A 56 -4.67 8.86 -1.21
CA ALA A 56 -5.52 8.59 -0.05
C ALA A 56 -5.32 9.55 1.14
N GLY A 57 -4.11 10.13 1.30
CA GLY A 57 -3.85 11.13 2.34
C GLY A 57 -4.03 10.62 3.77
N CYS A 58 -3.50 9.44 4.10
CA CYS A 58 -3.55 8.89 5.46
C CYS A 58 -2.81 9.77 6.46
N GLY A 59 -3.40 10.01 7.64
CA GLY A 59 -2.71 10.72 8.72
C GLY A 59 -1.59 9.89 9.33
N ILE A 60 -0.44 10.51 9.56
CA ILE A 60 0.74 9.89 10.13
C ILE A 60 1.23 10.60 11.39
N LEU A 61 1.94 9.85 12.22
CA LEU A 61 2.78 10.34 13.30
C LEU A 61 4.23 10.01 12.96
N ALA A 62 5.05 11.03 12.75
CA ALA A 62 6.47 10.90 12.49
C ALA A 62 7.27 10.92 13.80
N LYS A 63 7.95 9.83 14.15
CA LYS A 63 8.80 9.68 15.32
C LYS A 63 10.15 10.35 15.06
N ASN A 64 10.39 11.49 15.66
CA ASN A 64 11.66 12.19 15.58
C ASN A 64 12.55 11.86 16.78
N ARG A 65 13.81 11.58 16.51
CA ARG A 65 14.88 11.41 17.51
C ARG A 65 16.06 12.30 17.12
N GLU A 66 16.28 13.31 17.95
CA GLU A 66 17.46 14.18 17.80
C GLU A 66 17.56 14.83 16.39
N GLY A 67 16.43 15.37 15.90
CA GLY A 67 16.35 16.09 14.62
C GLY A 67 16.18 15.21 13.38
N ARG A 68 16.02 13.90 13.51
CA ARG A 68 15.79 12.96 12.40
C ARG A 68 14.55 12.10 12.63
N VAL A 69 13.79 11.86 11.59
CA VAL A 69 12.67 10.95 11.62
C VAL A 69 13.17 9.51 11.49
N ILE A 70 12.80 8.65 12.45
CA ILE A 70 13.26 7.25 12.51
C ILE A 70 12.15 6.23 12.30
N LYS A 71 10.89 6.66 12.38
CA LYS A 71 9.72 5.79 12.20
C LYS A 71 8.51 6.62 11.81
N VAL A 72 7.62 6.02 11.03
CA VAL A 72 6.31 6.58 10.69
C VAL A 72 5.23 5.60 11.16
N GLU A 73 4.21 6.11 11.83
CA GLU A 73 3.05 5.36 12.28
C GLU A 73 1.76 6.05 11.83
N GLY A 74 0.63 5.36 11.85
CA GLY A 74 -0.65 6.00 11.56
C GLY A 74 -1.10 6.90 12.72
N ASN A 75 -1.74 8.02 12.41
CA ASN A 75 -2.34 8.90 13.41
C ASN A 75 -3.70 8.31 13.86
N PRO A 76 -3.88 7.96 15.15
CA PRO A 76 -5.13 7.37 15.63
C PRO A 76 -6.34 8.31 15.57
N LEU A 77 -6.13 9.62 15.55
CA LEU A 77 -7.19 10.62 15.47
C LEU A 77 -7.69 10.81 14.02
N HIS A 78 -6.89 10.41 13.03
CA HIS A 78 -7.20 10.68 11.63
C HIS A 78 -8.28 9.73 11.08
N PRO A 79 -9.43 10.23 10.54
CA PRO A 79 -10.60 9.43 10.23
C PRO A 79 -10.43 8.45 9.07
N ILE A 80 -9.48 8.69 8.18
CA ILE A 80 -9.19 7.76 7.06
C ILE A 80 -8.59 6.45 7.60
N ASN A 81 -7.55 6.54 8.42
CA ASN A 81 -6.75 5.36 8.75
C ASN A 81 -6.80 4.94 10.24
N LEU A 82 -7.31 5.77 11.15
CA LEU A 82 -7.48 5.47 12.59
C LEU A 82 -6.26 4.77 13.18
N GLY A 83 -5.09 5.35 12.99
CA GLY A 83 -3.83 4.81 13.52
C GLY A 83 -3.16 3.72 12.69
N LYS A 84 -3.74 3.28 11.58
CA LYS A 84 -3.21 2.20 10.75
C LYS A 84 -2.47 2.74 9.52
N LEU A 85 -1.58 1.92 8.94
CA LEU A 85 -0.79 2.36 7.79
C LEU A 85 -0.45 1.17 6.88
N CYS A 86 -0.42 1.40 5.56
CA CYS A 86 -0.02 0.38 4.59
C CYS A 86 1.52 0.28 4.48
N MET A 87 1.99 -0.70 3.71
CA MET A 87 3.42 -0.91 3.50
C MET A 87 4.11 0.29 2.82
N ARG A 88 3.45 0.98 1.87
CA ARG A 88 3.97 2.19 1.23
C ARG A 88 4.19 3.31 2.25
N GLY A 89 3.20 3.56 3.11
CA GLY A 89 3.32 4.53 4.18
C GLY A 89 4.44 4.20 5.18
N GLN A 90 4.66 2.93 5.52
CA GLN A 90 5.80 2.51 6.34
C GLN A 90 7.14 2.77 5.64
N ALA A 91 7.20 2.58 4.32
CA ALA A 91 8.41 2.78 3.53
C ALA A 91 8.65 4.24 3.10
N SER A 92 7.73 5.18 3.37
CA SER A 92 7.87 6.59 2.99
C SER A 92 9.14 7.24 3.53
N LEU A 93 9.59 6.79 4.71
CA LEU A 93 10.84 7.23 5.32
C LEU A 93 12.07 6.99 4.42
N GLN A 94 12.07 5.91 3.64
CA GLN A 94 13.18 5.60 2.73
C GLN A 94 13.28 6.59 1.56
N GLY A 95 12.20 7.30 1.23
CA GLY A 95 12.23 8.36 0.23
C GLY A 95 13.03 9.57 0.70
N ILE A 96 12.92 9.93 1.98
CA ILE A 96 13.63 11.07 2.55
C ILE A 96 15.15 10.81 2.58
N TYR A 97 15.53 9.61 3.04
CA TYR A 97 16.92 9.20 3.20
C TYR A 97 17.48 8.41 2.02
N ASN A 98 16.79 8.43 0.87
CA ASN A 98 17.29 7.72 -0.31
C ASN A 98 18.66 8.28 -0.73
N PRO A 99 19.70 7.43 -0.94
CA PRO A 99 21.03 7.88 -1.32
C PRO A 99 21.09 8.53 -2.71
N ASP A 100 20.13 8.20 -3.57
CA ASP A 100 20.04 8.70 -4.95
C ASP A 100 19.18 9.97 -5.08
N ARG A 101 18.73 10.54 -3.95
CA ARG A 101 18.02 11.80 -3.92
C ARG A 101 18.92 12.93 -4.46
N ILE A 102 18.40 13.74 -5.39
CA ILE A 102 19.08 14.91 -5.95
C ILE A 102 19.28 15.95 -4.84
N LYS A 103 20.52 16.30 -4.56
CA LYS A 103 20.90 17.15 -3.42
C LYS A 103 21.07 18.62 -3.80
N ARG A 104 21.35 18.89 -5.06
CA ARG A 104 21.57 20.24 -5.60
C ARG A 104 20.91 20.35 -6.98
N PRO A 105 20.51 21.55 -7.37
CA PRO A 105 19.96 21.80 -8.71
C PRO A 105 20.93 21.38 -9.81
N LEU A 106 20.36 20.91 -10.92
CA LEU A 106 21.07 20.43 -12.09
C LEU A 106 20.59 21.18 -13.32
N LEU A 107 21.50 21.81 -14.03
CA LEU A 107 21.24 22.49 -15.31
C LEU A 107 21.76 21.63 -16.46
N ARG A 108 20.91 21.35 -17.45
CA ARG A 108 21.31 20.59 -18.64
C ARG A 108 22.25 21.40 -19.53
N LYS A 109 23.33 20.78 -19.94
CA LYS A 109 24.29 21.25 -20.94
C LYS A 109 24.44 20.23 -22.05
N THR A 110 25.11 20.59 -23.13
CA THR A 110 25.44 19.67 -24.24
C THR A 110 26.16 18.41 -23.77
N ASP A 111 27.02 18.52 -22.76
CA ASP A 111 27.87 17.42 -22.28
C ASP A 111 27.33 16.75 -21.01
N GLY A 112 26.04 16.99 -20.67
CA GLY A 112 25.42 16.37 -19.49
C GLY A 112 24.86 17.36 -18.48
N TRP A 113 24.97 17.06 -17.19
CA TRP A 113 24.41 17.86 -16.11
C TRP A 113 25.48 18.70 -15.41
N GLN A 114 25.23 20.01 -15.33
CA GLN A 114 26.00 20.91 -14.48
C GLN A 114 25.31 21.11 -13.14
N VAL A 115 26.03 20.85 -12.03
CA VAL A 115 25.56 21.17 -10.68
C VAL A 115 25.67 22.68 -10.46
N ILE A 116 24.57 23.31 -10.04
CA ILE A 116 24.50 24.75 -9.75
C ILE A 116 23.98 24.98 -8.32
N SER A 117 24.07 26.24 -7.85
CA SER A 117 23.52 26.62 -6.54
C SER A 117 21.98 26.75 -6.60
N PHE A 118 21.31 26.66 -5.44
CA PHE A 118 19.87 26.94 -5.35
C PHE A 118 19.54 28.40 -5.75
N GLN A 119 20.38 29.34 -5.39
CA GLN A 119 20.20 30.76 -5.75
C GLN A 119 20.28 30.95 -7.28
N GLU A 120 21.26 30.35 -7.92
CA GLU A 120 21.41 30.40 -9.39
C GLU A 120 20.21 29.72 -10.08
N ALA A 121 19.77 28.55 -9.63
CA ALA A 121 18.62 27.86 -10.18
C ALA A 121 17.32 28.67 -10.06
N GLN A 122 17.09 29.31 -8.89
CA GLN A 122 15.95 30.20 -8.68
C GLN A 122 16.04 31.47 -9.56
N GLY A 123 17.24 32.00 -9.79
CA GLY A 123 17.49 33.08 -10.72
C GLY A 123 17.11 32.73 -12.16
N ILE A 124 17.57 31.57 -12.65
CA ILE A 124 17.20 31.02 -13.97
C ILE A 124 15.70 30.82 -14.08
N LEU A 125 15.08 30.20 -13.07
CA LEU A 125 13.63 30.00 -13.03
C LEU A 125 12.87 31.32 -13.15
N LYS A 126 13.23 32.32 -12.35
CA LYS A 126 12.61 33.67 -12.40
C LYS A 126 12.78 34.31 -13.78
N GLU A 127 14.00 34.33 -14.31
CA GLU A 127 14.29 34.90 -15.64
C GLU A 127 13.44 34.25 -16.74
N ARG A 128 13.35 32.93 -16.74
CA ARG A 128 12.57 32.15 -17.73
C ARG A 128 11.08 32.42 -17.64
N ILE A 129 10.53 32.52 -16.41
CA ILE A 129 9.12 32.87 -16.18
C ILE A 129 8.83 34.28 -16.69
N VAL A 130 9.62 35.27 -16.29
CA VAL A 130 9.44 36.68 -16.74
C VAL A 130 9.49 36.79 -18.25
N LYS A 131 10.53 36.20 -18.88
CA LYS A 131 10.67 36.22 -20.35
C LYS A 131 9.50 35.50 -21.07
N ALA A 132 8.94 34.44 -20.48
CA ALA A 132 7.81 33.74 -21.06
C ALA A 132 6.50 34.55 -20.87
N ALA A 133 6.31 35.22 -19.74
CA ALA A 133 5.16 36.08 -19.46
C ALA A 133 5.15 37.34 -20.36
N ASP A 134 6.28 37.98 -20.55
CA ASP A 134 6.42 39.15 -21.44
C ASP A 134 6.24 38.81 -22.92
N GLY A 135 6.51 37.57 -23.32
CA GLY A 135 6.43 37.07 -24.68
C GLY A 135 5.02 36.74 -25.18
N GLY A 136 3.99 36.94 -24.41
CA GLY A 136 2.58 36.72 -24.78
C GLY A 136 1.85 35.70 -23.90
N GLN A 137 0.51 35.70 -23.97
CA GLN A 137 -0.35 34.83 -23.17
C GLN A 137 -0.11 33.34 -23.44
N GLY A 138 -0.21 32.53 -22.40
CA GLY A 138 -0.26 31.05 -22.53
C GLY A 138 1.08 30.35 -22.72
N ARG A 139 2.22 31.00 -22.44
CA ARG A 139 3.55 30.38 -22.62
C ARG A 139 4.16 29.73 -21.37
N ILE A 140 3.47 29.74 -20.26
CA ILE A 140 3.88 29.03 -19.04
C ILE A 140 2.86 27.95 -18.78
N HIS A 141 3.32 26.70 -18.77
CA HIS A 141 2.49 25.51 -18.58
C HIS A 141 2.90 24.79 -17.31
N MET A 142 1.94 24.19 -16.62
CA MET A 142 2.25 23.45 -15.40
C MET A 142 1.48 22.12 -15.35
N LEU A 143 2.24 21.05 -15.08
CA LEU A 143 1.72 19.73 -14.77
C LEU A 143 2.12 19.37 -13.33
N THR A 144 1.16 19.04 -12.48
CA THR A 144 1.39 18.75 -11.05
C THR A 144 0.70 17.48 -10.60
N GLU A 145 1.28 16.77 -9.62
CA GLU A 145 0.54 15.74 -8.87
C GLU A 145 -0.66 16.37 -8.13
N ALA A 146 -1.56 15.54 -7.60
CA ALA A 146 -2.63 16.02 -6.73
C ALA A 146 -2.04 16.63 -5.46
N VAL A 147 -2.25 17.93 -5.24
CA VAL A 147 -1.77 18.70 -4.09
C VAL A 147 -2.94 19.24 -3.26
N GLY A 148 -2.65 19.83 -2.10
CA GLY A 148 -3.65 20.44 -1.23
C GLY A 148 -4.32 21.67 -1.83
N GLU A 149 -5.42 22.13 -1.22
CA GLU A 149 -6.20 23.28 -1.72
C GLU A 149 -5.41 24.58 -1.66
N THR A 150 -4.59 24.75 -0.62
CA THR A 150 -3.75 25.94 -0.45
C THR A 150 -2.71 26.04 -1.57
N LEU A 151 -2.00 24.95 -1.85
CA LEU A 151 -0.94 24.94 -2.87
C LEU A 151 -1.50 25.04 -4.29
N ILE A 152 -2.59 24.32 -4.61
CA ILE A 152 -3.21 24.41 -5.95
C ILE A 152 -3.77 25.81 -6.21
N THR A 153 -4.33 26.47 -5.19
CA THR A 153 -4.79 27.85 -5.31
C THR A 153 -3.62 28.79 -5.56
N LEU A 154 -2.51 28.63 -4.83
CA LEU A 154 -1.30 29.42 -5.07
C LEU A 154 -0.77 29.25 -6.50
N PHE A 155 -0.78 28.04 -7.02
CA PHE A 155 -0.39 27.76 -8.42
C PHE A 155 -1.33 28.46 -9.41
N ARG A 156 -2.65 28.38 -9.19
CA ARG A 156 -3.64 29.08 -10.03
C ARG A 156 -3.43 30.60 -10.02
N GLU A 157 -3.18 31.19 -8.86
CA GLU A 157 -2.92 32.61 -8.71
C GLU A 157 -1.62 33.04 -9.41
N ALA A 158 -0.55 32.26 -9.25
CA ALA A 158 0.73 32.50 -9.92
C ALA A 158 0.59 32.45 -11.45
N LEU A 159 0.00 31.39 -11.99
CA LEU A 159 -0.19 31.21 -13.42
C LEU A 159 -1.12 32.29 -14.00
N ARG A 160 -2.18 32.67 -13.30
CA ARG A 160 -3.06 33.77 -13.70
C ARG A 160 -2.30 35.11 -13.80
N LYS A 161 -1.42 35.42 -12.83
CA LYS A 161 -0.57 36.62 -12.87
C LYS A 161 0.40 36.62 -14.06
N TRP A 162 0.83 35.42 -14.48
CA TRP A 162 1.70 35.25 -15.65
C TRP A 162 0.93 35.11 -16.97
N GLY A 163 -0.39 35.35 -16.97
CA GLY A 163 -1.22 35.27 -18.18
C GLY A 163 -1.38 33.86 -18.74
N SER A 164 -1.29 32.84 -17.89
CA SER A 164 -1.27 31.44 -18.28
C SER A 164 -2.49 30.65 -17.77
N GLU A 165 -2.77 29.50 -18.40
CA GLU A 165 -3.85 28.60 -18.01
C GLU A 165 -3.58 27.99 -16.61
N PRO A 166 -4.63 27.59 -15.87
CA PRO A 166 -4.48 26.88 -14.59
C PRO A 166 -3.62 25.62 -14.71
N PRO A 167 -3.00 25.15 -13.60
CA PRO A 167 -2.21 23.93 -13.64
C PRO A 167 -3.08 22.71 -13.95
N LEU A 168 -2.56 21.80 -14.76
CA LEU A 168 -3.18 20.50 -15.01
C LEU A 168 -2.74 19.50 -13.94
N VAL A 169 -3.68 18.87 -13.27
CA VAL A 169 -3.39 17.86 -12.24
C VAL A 169 -3.30 16.49 -12.89
N PHE A 170 -2.15 15.84 -12.80
CA PHE A 170 -1.89 14.53 -13.36
C PHE A 170 -1.73 13.48 -12.28
N GLU A 171 -2.65 12.52 -12.29
CA GLU A 171 -2.51 11.25 -11.57
C GLU A 171 -2.65 10.11 -12.59
N PRO A 172 -1.77 9.11 -12.61
CA PRO A 172 -1.88 7.99 -13.55
C PRO A 172 -3.20 7.23 -13.45
N PHE A 173 -3.81 7.23 -12.24
CA PHE A 173 -5.09 6.61 -11.95
C PHE A 173 -6.08 7.69 -11.48
N ALA A 174 -6.84 8.24 -12.41
CA ALA A 174 -7.76 9.35 -12.16
C ALA A 174 -9.25 8.92 -12.08
N TYR A 175 -9.52 7.61 -12.21
CA TYR A 175 -10.88 7.01 -12.08
C TYR A 175 -11.93 7.66 -12.98
N GLU A 176 -11.57 7.97 -14.22
CA GLU A 176 -12.40 8.70 -15.18
C GLU A 176 -13.75 8.02 -15.42
N SER A 177 -13.74 6.68 -15.61
CA SER A 177 -14.97 5.90 -15.83
C SER A 177 -15.91 5.94 -14.63
N LEU A 178 -15.39 5.91 -13.40
CA LEU A 178 -16.18 6.01 -12.18
C LEU A 178 -16.78 7.41 -12.03
N LYS A 179 -16.00 8.48 -12.26
CA LYS A 179 -16.51 9.87 -12.26
C LYS A 179 -17.62 10.07 -13.29
N ALA A 180 -17.40 9.57 -14.51
CA ALA A 180 -18.36 9.67 -15.59
C ALA A 180 -19.67 8.91 -15.28
N ALA A 181 -19.57 7.69 -14.75
CA ALA A 181 -20.72 6.90 -14.35
C ALA A 181 -21.54 7.56 -13.23
N ASN A 182 -20.88 8.13 -12.21
CA ASN A 182 -21.57 8.87 -11.15
C ASN A 182 -22.37 10.06 -11.71
N ARG A 183 -21.74 10.83 -12.60
CA ARG A 183 -22.41 11.96 -13.27
C ARG A 183 -23.57 11.50 -14.14
N GLN A 184 -23.39 10.43 -14.94
CA GLN A 184 -24.40 9.96 -15.88
C GLN A 184 -25.57 9.24 -15.21
N VAL A 185 -25.40 8.60 -14.07
CA VAL A 185 -26.46 7.85 -13.38
C VAL A 185 -27.11 8.69 -12.29
N PHE A 186 -26.33 9.38 -11.48
CA PHE A 186 -26.81 10.11 -10.30
C PHE A 186 -26.87 11.62 -10.50
N GLY A 187 -26.36 12.16 -11.61
CA GLY A 187 -26.21 13.61 -11.80
C GLY A 187 -25.21 14.25 -10.81
N LEU A 188 -24.44 13.43 -10.09
CA LEU A 188 -23.51 13.88 -9.06
C LEU A 188 -22.08 13.76 -9.55
N GLU A 189 -21.36 14.88 -9.48
CA GLU A 189 -19.95 14.88 -9.84
C GLU A 189 -19.07 14.40 -8.69
N GLY A 190 -17.94 13.79 -9.04
CA GLY A 190 -16.90 13.35 -8.11
C GLY A 190 -16.92 11.86 -7.80
N ILE A 191 -16.08 11.50 -6.83
CA ILE A 191 -15.88 10.11 -6.40
C ILE A 191 -16.37 9.96 -4.97
N ALA A 192 -17.52 9.29 -4.78
CA ALA A 192 -18.11 9.04 -3.47
C ALA A 192 -17.23 8.15 -2.58
N SER A 193 -17.40 8.25 -1.28
CA SER A 193 -16.98 7.24 -0.32
C SER A 193 -18.04 6.18 -0.10
N TYR A 194 -17.62 4.96 0.24
CA TYR A 194 -18.50 3.82 0.41
C TYR A 194 -18.51 3.36 1.87
N ARG A 195 -19.71 3.09 2.42
CA ARG A 195 -19.92 2.60 3.78
C ARG A 195 -19.99 1.08 3.80
N MET A 196 -18.91 0.43 3.35
CA MET A 196 -18.82 -1.04 3.27
C MET A 196 -19.08 -1.72 4.61
N GLU A 197 -18.71 -1.05 5.71
CA GLU A 197 -18.89 -1.57 7.08
C GLU A 197 -20.34 -1.76 7.51
N GLU A 198 -21.28 -1.17 6.79
CA GLU A 198 -22.72 -1.26 7.05
C GLU A 198 -23.42 -2.27 6.13
N ALA A 199 -22.74 -2.75 5.08
CA ALA A 199 -23.25 -3.74 4.15
C ALA A 199 -23.32 -5.14 4.78
N ASP A 200 -24.24 -5.98 4.32
CA ASP A 200 -24.28 -7.41 4.60
C ASP A 200 -23.88 -8.27 3.37
N PHE A 201 -23.91 -7.65 2.19
CA PHE A 201 -23.48 -8.24 0.94
C PHE A 201 -22.69 -7.23 0.11
N LEU A 202 -21.53 -7.64 -0.39
CA LEU A 202 -20.67 -6.84 -1.26
C LEU A 202 -20.49 -7.55 -2.59
N LEU A 203 -20.81 -6.87 -3.69
CA LEU A 203 -20.50 -7.30 -5.05
C LEU A 203 -19.48 -6.33 -5.66
N SER A 204 -18.43 -6.81 -6.27
CA SER A 204 -17.44 -5.96 -6.95
C SER A 204 -17.14 -6.46 -8.35
N PHE A 205 -17.12 -5.56 -9.32
CA PHE A 205 -16.71 -5.80 -10.70
C PHE A 205 -15.23 -5.44 -10.92
N GLY A 206 -14.37 -5.94 -10.06
CA GLY A 206 -12.92 -5.76 -10.15
C GLY A 206 -12.32 -4.65 -9.29
N ALA A 207 -13.10 -3.94 -8.45
CA ALA A 207 -12.53 -2.93 -7.54
C ALA A 207 -11.50 -3.55 -6.58
N ASP A 208 -10.25 -3.10 -6.69
CA ASP A 208 -9.09 -3.58 -5.93
C ASP A 208 -8.87 -2.81 -4.62
N PHE A 209 -9.95 -2.67 -3.83
CA PHE A 209 -10.01 -1.80 -2.66
C PHE A 209 -9.10 -2.19 -1.49
N LEU A 210 -8.51 -3.38 -1.50
CA LEU A 210 -7.50 -3.80 -0.52
C LEU A 210 -6.06 -3.48 -0.96
N GLU A 211 -5.85 -3.02 -2.19
CA GLU A 211 -4.54 -2.80 -2.80
C GLU A 211 -4.26 -1.34 -3.14
N THR A 212 -5.00 -0.80 -4.13
CA THR A 212 -4.71 0.51 -4.70
C THR A 212 -5.93 1.41 -4.86
N TRP A 213 -7.13 0.86 -4.94
CA TRP A 213 -8.34 1.61 -5.23
C TRP A 213 -8.71 2.60 -4.12
N LEU A 214 -8.70 3.89 -4.45
CA LEU A 214 -9.06 5.04 -3.62
C LEU A 214 -8.30 5.12 -2.28
N SER A 215 -8.74 4.38 -1.25
CA SER A 215 -8.21 4.46 0.12
C SER A 215 -8.07 3.05 0.75
N PRO A 216 -7.04 2.27 0.40
CA PRO A 216 -6.96 0.85 0.76
C PRO A 216 -6.88 0.59 2.28
N VAL A 217 -6.30 1.50 3.07
CA VAL A 217 -6.25 1.35 4.54
C VAL A 217 -7.65 1.52 5.14
N GLU A 218 -8.41 2.50 4.67
CA GLU A 218 -9.78 2.74 5.09
C GLU A 218 -10.69 1.58 4.70
N TYR A 219 -10.65 1.20 3.43
CA TYR A 219 -11.52 0.14 2.91
C TYR A 219 -11.14 -1.25 3.45
N GLY A 220 -9.86 -1.53 3.69
CA GLY A 220 -9.44 -2.75 4.36
C GLY A 220 -10.05 -2.89 5.77
N ARG A 221 -10.09 -1.79 6.53
CA ARG A 221 -10.73 -1.74 7.85
C ARG A 221 -12.26 -1.90 7.76
N LYS A 222 -12.90 -1.14 6.86
CA LYS A 222 -14.35 -1.19 6.63
C LYS A 222 -14.78 -2.58 6.15
N PHE A 223 -14.05 -3.15 5.20
CA PHE A 223 -14.29 -4.48 4.68
C PHE A 223 -14.26 -5.55 5.78
N LYS A 224 -13.24 -5.57 6.64
CA LYS A 224 -13.18 -6.58 7.70
C LYS A 224 -14.15 -6.31 8.85
N LYS A 225 -14.68 -5.10 9.00
CA LYS A 225 -15.83 -4.86 9.88
C LYS A 225 -17.10 -5.52 9.34
N MET A 226 -17.29 -5.57 8.03
CA MET A 226 -18.39 -6.27 7.35
C MET A 226 -18.10 -7.78 7.22
N HIS A 227 -16.93 -8.16 6.68
CA HIS A 227 -16.66 -9.50 6.17
C HIS A 227 -16.05 -10.46 7.21
N ALA A 228 -15.35 -9.99 8.27
CA ALA A 228 -14.89 -10.87 9.34
C ALA A 228 -16.02 -11.22 10.31
N LEU A 229 -15.86 -12.32 11.04
CA LEU A 229 -16.77 -12.67 12.11
C LEU A 229 -16.77 -11.57 13.20
N ASN A 230 -17.89 -10.87 13.33
CA ASN A 230 -18.10 -9.85 14.35
C ASN A 230 -19.47 -10.09 15.01
N ASP A 231 -19.48 -10.31 16.32
CA ASP A 231 -20.72 -10.54 17.12
C ASP A 231 -21.66 -11.60 16.50
N GLY A 232 -21.08 -12.70 16.04
CA GLY A 232 -21.83 -13.79 15.41
C GLY A 232 -22.38 -13.50 14.01
N LYS A 233 -21.99 -12.36 13.39
CA LYS A 233 -22.38 -11.97 12.04
C LYS A 233 -21.17 -11.94 11.11
N LYS A 234 -21.39 -12.25 9.84
CA LYS A 234 -20.38 -12.18 8.78
C LYS A 234 -21.08 -11.85 7.47
N GLY A 235 -20.65 -10.77 6.81
CA GLY A 235 -21.13 -10.41 5.48
C GLY A 235 -20.54 -11.31 4.39
N PHE A 236 -21.17 -11.30 3.21
CA PHE A 236 -20.76 -12.11 2.06
C PHE A 236 -20.13 -11.21 0.99
N PHE A 237 -19.04 -11.65 0.39
CA PHE A 237 -18.33 -10.90 -0.64
C PHE A 237 -18.12 -11.71 -1.93
N VAL A 238 -18.58 -11.14 -3.04
CA VAL A 238 -18.43 -11.69 -4.40
C VAL A 238 -17.59 -10.76 -5.25
N GLN A 239 -16.59 -11.31 -5.93
CA GLN A 239 -15.78 -10.62 -6.92
C GLN A 239 -16.00 -11.21 -8.30
N ILE A 240 -16.26 -10.35 -9.30
CA ILE A 240 -16.33 -10.72 -10.73
C ILE A 240 -15.16 -10.03 -11.42
N SER A 241 -14.24 -10.82 -12.00
CA SER A 241 -13.05 -10.29 -12.66
C SER A 241 -12.32 -11.37 -13.47
N PRO A 242 -11.56 -11.00 -14.52
CA PRO A 242 -10.80 -11.95 -15.34
C PRO A 242 -9.61 -12.58 -14.61
N TYR A 243 -9.13 -11.94 -13.55
CA TYR A 243 -8.01 -12.40 -12.74
C TYR A 243 -8.24 -12.12 -11.25
N GLN A 244 -7.47 -12.79 -10.41
CA GLN A 244 -7.56 -12.66 -8.97
C GLN A 244 -6.54 -11.64 -8.45
N SER A 245 -7.02 -10.48 -8.00
CA SER A 245 -6.26 -9.51 -7.20
C SER A 245 -6.20 -9.95 -5.74
N LEU A 246 -5.43 -9.24 -4.90
CA LEU A 246 -5.46 -9.45 -3.44
C LEU A 246 -6.87 -9.25 -2.85
N THR A 247 -7.63 -8.32 -3.39
CA THR A 247 -9.04 -8.10 -3.03
C THR A 247 -9.86 -9.33 -3.36
N CYS A 248 -9.72 -9.85 -4.56
CA CYS A 248 -10.39 -11.06 -5.02
C CYS A 248 -9.99 -12.31 -4.20
N ALA A 249 -8.72 -12.44 -3.81
CA ALA A 249 -8.24 -13.53 -2.94
C ALA A 249 -8.87 -13.54 -1.54
N ASN A 250 -9.54 -12.45 -1.16
CA ASN A 250 -10.33 -12.34 0.08
C ASN A 250 -11.84 -12.54 -0.14
N ALA A 251 -12.30 -12.82 -1.36
CA ALA A 251 -13.71 -13.05 -1.65
C ALA A 251 -14.17 -14.44 -1.15
N ASP A 252 -15.45 -14.53 -0.78
CA ASP A 252 -16.11 -15.82 -0.53
C ASP A 252 -16.36 -16.55 -1.86
N LEU A 253 -16.66 -15.79 -2.91
CA LEU A 253 -16.89 -16.31 -4.26
C LEU A 253 -16.19 -15.44 -5.32
N TRP A 254 -15.34 -16.05 -6.14
CA TRP A 254 -14.77 -15.44 -7.32
C TRP A 254 -15.39 -16.05 -8.58
N LEU A 255 -16.06 -15.17 -9.38
CA LEU A 255 -16.53 -15.53 -10.72
C LEU A 255 -15.50 -15.04 -11.73
N SER A 256 -14.69 -15.94 -12.23
CA SER A 256 -13.77 -15.65 -13.34
C SER A 256 -14.57 -15.48 -14.63
N CYS A 257 -14.53 -14.32 -15.22
CA CYS A 257 -15.21 -13.99 -16.48
C CYS A 257 -14.20 -13.69 -17.60
N SER A 258 -14.67 -13.80 -18.83
CA SER A 258 -13.88 -13.31 -19.97
C SER A 258 -13.63 -11.80 -19.85
N PRO A 259 -12.48 -11.27 -20.28
CA PRO A 259 -12.19 -9.83 -20.26
C PRO A 259 -13.28 -8.98 -20.91
N ASP A 260 -13.61 -7.83 -20.33
CA ASP A 260 -14.63 -6.87 -20.78
C ASP A 260 -16.09 -7.40 -20.80
N THR A 261 -16.36 -8.58 -20.24
CA THR A 261 -17.72 -9.15 -20.15
C THR A 261 -18.39 -8.90 -18.80
N GLU A 262 -17.75 -8.25 -17.87
CA GLU A 262 -18.28 -7.88 -16.56
C GLU A 262 -19.61 -7.12 -16.68
N VAL A 263 -19.74 -6.27 -17.72
CA VAL A 263 -20.96 -5.54 -18.03
C VAL A 263 -22.14 -6.46 -18.38
N VAL A 264 -21.88 -7.55 -19.09
CA VAL A 264 -22.89 -8.55 -19.47
C VAL A 264 -23.44 -9.24 -18.22
N VAL A 265 -22.54 -9.61 -17.30
CA VAL A 265 -22.93 -10.20 -16.01
C VAL A 265 -23.78 -9.21 -15.20
N GLY A 266 -23.35 -7.96 -15.14
CA GLY A 266 -24.08 -6.91 -14.44
C GLY A 266 -25.47 -6.65 -15.02
N LEU A 267 -25.64 -6.68 -16.34
CA LEU A 267 -26.96 -6.53 -17.00
C LEU A 267 -27.84 -7.75 -16.74
N GLY A 268 -27.29 -8.96 -16.71
CA GLY A 268 -28.03 -10.15 -16.30
C GLY A 268 -28.52 -10.05 -14.85
N LEU A 269 -27.67 -9.61 -13.92
CA LEU A 269 -28.06 -9.38 -12.52
C LEU A 269 -29.12 -8.28 -12.40
N MET A 270 -29.06 -7.23 -13.21
CA MET A 270 -30.07 -6.18 -13.26
C MET A 270 -31.43 -6.77 -13.68
N ARG A 271 -31.45 -7.59 -14.73
CA ARG A 271 -32.64 -8.31 -15.17
C ARG A 271 -33.28 -9.14 -14.05
N GLU A 272 -32.48 -10.02 -13.43
CA GLU A 272 -32.94 -10.89 -12.35
C GLU A 272 -33.46 -10.07 -11.14
N THR A 273 -32.81 -8.95 -10.81
CA THR A 273 -33.18 -8.09 -9.69
C THR A 273 -34.51 -7.33 -9.97
N LEU A 274 -34.74 -6.84 -11.19
CA LEU A 274 -35.95 -6.20 -11.60
C LEU A 274 -37.13 -7.17 -11.66
N GLN A 275 -36.90 -8.42 -12.12
CA GLN A 275 -37.95 -9.47 -12.20
C GLN A 275 -38.52 -9.85 -10.83
N ILE A 276 -37.71 -9.81 -9.77
CA ILE A 276 -38.20 -10.05 -8.39
C ILE A 276 -38.89 -8.81 -7.77
N GLY A 277 -39.05 -7.75 -8.55
CA GLY A 277 -39.80 -6.54 -8.16
C GLY A 277 -38.99 -5.53 -7.33
N ARG A 278 -37.64 -5.58 -7.34
CA ARG A 278 -36.79 -4.50 -6.81
C ARG A 278 -36.85 -3.26 -7.74
N GLY A 279 -36.45 -2.09 -7.25
CA GLY A 279 -36.40 -0.86 -8.04
C GLY A 279 -37.74 -0.13 -8.23
N LYS A 280 -38.77 -0.46 -7.43
CA LYS A 280 -40.08 0.20 -7.49
C LYS A 280 -40.06 1.69 -7.12
N SER A 281 -39.04 2.12 -6.40
CA SER A 281 -38.83 3.51 -5.98
C SER A 281 -38.11 4.38 -7.02
N LEU A 282 -37.63 3.78 -8.11
CA LEU A 282 -37.03 4.53 -9.22
C LEU A 282 -38.12 5.22 -10.06
N PRO A 283 -37.81 6.32 -10.78
CA PRO A 283 -38.72 6.93 -11.75
C PRO A 283 -39.22 5.93 -12.80
N ASP A 284 -40.49 5.93 -13.12
CA ASP A 284 -41.12 4.93 -14.00
C ASP A 284 -40.45 4.85 -15.38
N ASN A 285 -40.08 5.99 -15.98
CA ASN A 285 -39.39 6.05 -17.26
C ASN A 285 -38.00 5.42 -17.19
N LEU A 286 -37.25 5.63 -16.11
CA LEU A 286 -35.98 5.02 -15.93
C LEU A 286 -36.12 3.50 -15.74
N ARG A 287 -37.05 3.09 -14.89
CA ARG A 287 -37.29 1.67 -14.63
C ARG A 287 -37.67 0.91 -15.90
N ALA A 288 -38.62 1.43 -16.71
CA ALA A 288 -39.02 0.84 -17.98
C ALA A 288 -37.83 0.68 -18.95
N SER A 289 -36.95 1.70 -18.98
CA SER A 289 -35.75 1.65 -19.81
C SER A 289 -34.76 0.60 -19.34
N LEU A 290 -34.58 0.42 -18.00
CA LEU A 290 -33.72 -0.60 -17.43
C LEU A 290 -34.25 -2.02 -17.71
N GLU A 291 -35.56 -2.22 -17.64
CA GLU A 291 -36.20 -3.48 -18.01
C GLU A 291 -35.98 -3.80 -19.50
N GLU A 292 -36.11 -2.83 -20.42
CA GLU A 292 -35.83 -3.00 -21.84
C GLU A 292 -34.37 -3.32 -22.14
N ILE A 293 -33.41 -2.57 -21.54
CA ILE A 293 -31.99 -2.76 -21.75
C ILE A 293 -31.52 -4.13 -21.23
N SER A 294 -32.05 -4.57 -20.10
CA SER A 294 -31.63 -5.84 -19.47
C SER A 294 -32.32 -7.06 -20.04
N PHE A 295 -33.45 -6.88 -20.73
CA PHE A 295 -34.30 -7.97 -21.29
C PHE A 295 -33.50 -9.00 -22.11
N PRO A 296 -32.56 -8.63 -23.01
CA PRO A 296 -31.82 -9.59 -23.83
C PRO A 296 -30.82 -10.47 -23.05
N TYR A 297 -30.48 -10.10 -21.80
CA TYR A 297 -29.43 -10.75 -21.02
C TYR A 297 -30.01 -11.84 -20.11
N THR A 298 -30.55 -12.89 -20.74
CA THR A 298 -30.98 -14.12 -20.05
C THR A 298 -29.81 -14.85 -19.43
N LYS A 299 -30.05 -15.78 -18.50
CA LYS A 299 -28.98 -16.59 -17.88
C LYS A 299 -28.10 -17.25 -18.95
N GLU A 300 -28.73 -17.90 -19.95
CA GLU A 300 -28.02 -18.59 -21.04
C GLU A 300 -27.12 -17.62 -21.82
N LYS A 301 -27.61 -16.41 -22.10
CA LYS A 301 -26.85 -15.39 -22.82
C LYS A 301 -25.68 -14.86 -22.01
N VAL A 302 -25.89 -14.65 -20.72
CA VAL A 302 -24.80 -14.24 -19.80
C VAL A 302 -23.72 -15.32 -19.77
N LEU A 303 -24.06 -16.58 -19.55
CA LEU A 303 -23.10 -17.68 -19.51
C LEU A 303 -22.33 -17.85 -20.82
N GLN A 304 -23.03 -17.75 -21.96
CA GLN A 304 -22.44 -17.84 -23.28
C GLN A 304 -21.38 -16.77 -23.54
N LEU A 305 -21.63 -15.52 -23.11
CA LEU A 305 -20.77 -14.38 -23.41
C LEU A 305 -19.65 -14.23 -22.38
N SER A 306 -19.92 -14.51 -21.12
CA SER A 306 -18.96 -14.27 -20.03
C SER A 306 -18.11 -15.48 -19.64
N CYS A 307 -18.50 -16.67 -20.09
CA CYS A 307 -17.86 -17.94 -19.72
C CYS A 307 -17.87 -18.22 -18.20
N ILE A 308 -18.81 -17.62 -17.45
CA ILE A 308 -18.98 -17.90 -16.02
C ILE A 308 -19.67 -19.27 -15.85
N ASP A 309 -19.36 -19.95 -14.76
CA ASP A 309 -20.01 -21.19 -14.36
C ASP A 309 -21.47 -20.94 -13.90
N LEU A 310 -22.40 -21.79 -14.35
CA LEU A 310 -23.83 -21.66 -14.06
C LEU A 310 -24.12 -21.76 -12.56
N ASP A 311 -23.55 -22.73 -11.88
CA ASP A 311 -23.80 -22.98 -10.46
C ASP A 311 -23.36 -21.78 -9.61
N PHE A 312 -22.21 -21.21 -9.92
CA PHE A 312 -21.73 -19.98 -9.26
C PHE A 312 -22.61 -18.76 -9.57
N TYR A 313 -23.13 -18.63 -10.79
CA TYR A 313 -23.99 -17.53 -11.17
C TYR A 313 -25.36 -17.60 -10.45
N GLU A 314 -25.94 -18.79 -10.35
CA GLU A 314 -27.20 -19.00 -9.62
C GLU A 314 -27.07 -18.73 -8.12
N ARG A 315 -25.95 -19.14 -7.51
CA ARG A 315 -25.64 -18.84 -6.11
C ARG A 315 -25.48 -17.33 -5.87
N LEU A 316 -24.83 -16.62 -6.80
CA LEU A 316 -24.72 -15.15 -6.73
C LEU A 316 -26.10 -14.52 -6.73
N ILE A 317 -27.00 -14.93 -7.64
CA ILE A 317 -28.39 -14.42 -7.70
C ILE A 317 -29.11 -14.68 -6.38
N ALA A 318 -29.06 -15.89 -5.86
CA ALA A 318 -29.72 -16.25 -4.60
C ALA A 318 -29.23 -15.39 -3.44
N ARG A 319 -27.91 -15.23 -3.28
CA ARG A 319 -27.32 -14.38 -2.23
C ARG A 319 -27.66 -12.91 -2.36
N LEU A 320 -27.70 -12.39 -3.59
CA LEU A 320 -28.11 -10.99 -3.84
C LEU A 320 -29.58 -10.74 -3.49
N GLN A 321 -30.44 -11.73 -3.73
CA GLN A 321 -31.86 -11.66 -3.38
C GLN A 321 -32.11 -11.67 -1.87
N GLU A 322 -31.32 -12.44 -1.11
CA GLU A 322 -31.38 -12.54 0.35
C GLU A 322 -30.82 -11.28 1.05
N ALA A 323 -29.94 -10.53 0.39
CA ALA A 323 -29.26 -9.38 0.95
C ALA A 323 -30.21 -8.25 1.35
N ARG A 324 -30.02 -7.71 2.57
CA ARG A 324 -30.81 -6.59 3.11
C ARG A 324 -30.16 -5.24 2.85
N LYS A 325 -28.82 -5.21 2.91
CA LYS A 325 -28.01 -4.00 2.68
C LYS A 325 -26.89 -4.31 1.68
N PRO A 326 -27.23 -4.64 0.43
CA PRO A 326 -26.24 -4.91 -0.59
C PRO A 326 -25.52 -3.63 -1.04
N LEU A 327 -24.22 -3.75 -1.32
CA LEU A 327 -23.39 -2.72 -1.94
C LEU A 327 -22.73 -3.28 -3.19
N VAL A 328 -22.81 -2.54 -4.29
CA VAL A 328 -22.19 -2.91 -5.57
C VAL A 328 -21.09 -1.91 -5.90
N LEU A 329 -19.87 -2.41 -6.15
CA LEU A 329 -18.74 -1.63 -6.61
C LEU A 329 -18.46 -1.90 -8.08
N GLY A 330 -18.10 -0.87 -8.82
CA GLY A 330 -17.72 -0.97 -10.21
C GLY A 330 -16.33 -1.51 -10.43
N THR A 331 -15.68 -1.07 -11.51
CA THR A 331 -14.34 -1.49 -11.87
C THR A 331 -13.30 -0.93 -10.90
N GLY A 332 -12.24 -1.71 -10.68
CA GLY A 332 -11.03 -1.23 -10.05
C GLY A 332 -10.14 -0.45 -11.01
N THR A 333 -8.96 -0.12 -10.52
CA THR A 333 -7.95 0.59 -11.27
C THR A 333 -7.49 -0.18 -12.52
N ALA A 334 -7.43 -1.51 -12.42
CA ALA A 334 -7.05 -2.39 -13.54
C ALA A 334 -8.22 -2.84 -14.44
N GLY A 335 -9.45 -2.59 -14.03
CA GLY A 335 -10.64 -2.88 -14.82
C GLY A 335 -10.94 -1.81 -15.89
N CYS A 336 -9.90 -1.19 -16.45
CA CYS A 336 -10.02 -0.13 -17.46
C CYS A 336 -9.96 -0.72 -18.87
N GLY A 337 -10.98 -1.53 -19.23
CA GLY A 337 -11.24 -1.96 -20.59
C GLY A 337 -12.17 -1.00 -21.36
N GLU A 338 -12.55 -1.36 -22.56
CA GLU A 338 -13.47 -0.54 -23.40
C GLU A 338 -14.87 -0.41 -22.80
N ASN A 339 -15.25 -1.35 -21.93
CA ASN A 339 -16.53 -1.33 -21.23
C ASN A 339 -16.46 -0.75 -19.81
N SER A 340 -15.35 -0.18 -19.38
CA SER A 340 -15.15 0.30 -18.01
C SER A 340 -16.21 1.31 -17.54
N LEU A 341 -16.63 2.24 -18.41
CA LEU A 341 -17.72 3.16 -18.10
C LEU A 341 -19.04 2.41 -17.91
N ARG A 342 -19.37 1.49 -18.81
CA ARG A 342 -20.62 0.72 -18.78
C ARG A 342 -20.71 -0.15 -17.54
N VAL A 343 -19.61 -0.78 -17.13
CA VAL A 343 -19.55 -1.56 -15.89
C VAL A 343 -19.82 -0.68 -14.66
N ASN A 344 -19.20 0.50 -14.58
CA ASN A 344 -19.45 1.43 -13.48
C ASN A 344 -20.88 1.97 -13.50
N MET A 345 -21.46 2.22 -14.67
CA MET A 345 -22.88 2.61 -14.79
C MET A 345 -23.81 1.50 -14.31
N VAL A 346 -23.57 0.25 -14.73
CA VAL A 346 -24.38 -0.90 -14.29
C VAL A 346 -24.26 -1.11 -12.78
N ALA A 347 -23.07 -0.96 -12.20
CA ALA A 347 -22.89 -1.02 -10.76
C ALA A 347 -23.69 0.08 -10.02
N ASN A 348 -23.67 1.30 -10.53
CA ASN A 348 -24.45 2.42 -9.98
C ASN A 348 -25.94 2.18 -10.12
N LEU A 349 -26.41 1.67 -11.26
CA LEU A 349 -27.82 1.33 -11.49
C LEU A 349 -28.28 0.17 -10.59
N LEU A 350 -27.45 -0.83 -10.38
CA LEU A 350 -27.75 -1.89 -9.42
C LEU A 350 -27.86 -1.33 -7.99
N ASN A 351 -26.96 -0.44 -7.56
CA ASN A 351 -27.12 0.25 -6.27
C ASN A 351 -28.45 1.01 -6.19
N ALA A 352 -28.85 1.71 -7.26
CA ALA A 352 -30.11 2.43 -7.32
C ALA A 352 -31.34 1.51 -7.27
N ILE A 353 -31.31 0.36 -7.93
CA ILE A 353 -32.38 -0.66 -7.91
C ILE A 353 -32.50 -1.30 -6.52
N LEU A 354 -31.36 -1.55 -5.87
CA LEU A 354 -31.29 -2.22 -4.57
C LEU A 354 -31.60 -1.27 -3.40
N ASP A 355 -31.18 -0.01 -3.50
CA ASP A 355 -31.37 1.05 -2.50
C ASP A 355 -31.40 2.42 -3.16
N SER A 356 -32.62 2.94 -3.46
CA SER A 356 -32.78 4.25 -4.11
C SER A 356 -32.31 5.45 -3.28
N ASP A 357 -32.19 5.28 -1.96
CA ASP A 357 -31.67 6.32 -1.08
C ASP A 357 -30.14 6.38 -1.07
N LEU A 358 -29.50 5.42 -1.73
CA LEU A 358 -28.04 5.30 -1.80
C LEU A 358 -27.37 5.40 -0.41
N ALA A 359 -27.94 4.74 0.61
CA ALA A 359 -27.48 4.86 2.00
C ALA A 359 -26.01 4.50 2.19
N LEU A 360 -25.50 3.56 1.37
CA LEU A 360 -24.13 3.08 1.43
C LEU A 360 -23.16 3.84 0.50
N VAL A 361 -23.67 4.76 -0.36
CA VAL A 361 -22.86 5.59 -1.26
C VAL A 361 -22.90 7.04 -0.77
N ASP A 362 -21.79 7.55 -0.26
CA ASP A 362 -21.74 8.85 0.41
C ASP A 362 -20.98 9.92 -0.40
N PHE A 363 -21.74 10.74 -1.13
CA PHE A 363 -21.23 11.89 -1.90
C PHE A 363 -20.93 13.13 -1.05
N ARG A 364 -21.23 13.15 0.26
CA ARG A 364 -20.76 14.21 1.15
C ARG A 364 -19.24 14.14 1.31
N ARG A 365 -18.75 12.92 1.39
CA ARG A 365 -17.32 12.63 1.54
C ARG A 365 -16.76 12.11 0.21
N ARG A 366 -16.16 13.00 -0.56
CA ARG A 366 -15.59 12.70 -1.88
C ARG A 366 -14.09 12.56 -1.82
N HIS A 367 -13.53 11.67 -2.63
CA HIS A 367 -12.09 11.45 -2.70
C HIS A 367 -11.38 12.54 -3.50
N ARG A 368 -10.30 13.10 -2.95
CA ARG A 368 -9.53 14.22 -3.53
C ARG A 368 -8.96 13.94 -4.92
N VAL A 369 -8.69 12.67 -5.25
CA VAL A 369 -8.21 12.28 -6.58
C VAL A 369 -9.18 12.66 -7.72
N GLU A 370 -10.42 13.04 -7.39
CA GLU A 370 -11.38 13.55 -8.37
C GLU A 370 -10.92 14.81 -9.11
N MET A 371 -9.98 15.58 -8.49
CA MET A 371 -9.39 16.76 -9.12
C MET A 371 -8.43 16.45 -10.28
N ALA A 372 -8.00 15.20 -10.42
CA ALA A 372 -7.12 14.80 -11.50
C ALA A 372 -7.80 14.95 -12.87
N ALA A 373 -7.03 15.49 -13.82
CA ALA A 373 -7.45 15.65 -15.20
C ALA A 373 -7.71 14.30 -15.86
N LYS A 374 -8.62 14.30 -16.82
CA LYS A 374 -8.89 13.11 -17.63
C LYS A 374 -7.72 12.83 -18.58
N ARG A 375 -7.52 11.57 -18.92
CA ARG A 375 -6.45 11.18 -19.86
C ARG A 375 -6.47 11.96 -21.16
N PRO A 376 -7.61 12.21 -21.84
CA PRO A 376 -7.65 13.04 -23.06
C PRO A 376 -7.17 14.47 -22.85
N GLU A 377 -7.44 15.07 -21.68
CA GLU A 377 -6.98 16.42 -21.35
C GLU A 377 -5.46 16.47 -21.23
N VAL A 378 -4.87 15.43 -20.61
CA VAL A 378 -3.40 15.27 -20.51
C VAL A 378 -2.78 15.07 -21.88
N LEU A 379 -3.35 14.21 -22.72
CA LEU A 379 -2.85 13.98 -24.09
C LEU A 379 -2.97 15.24 -24.96
N ALA A 380 -4.10 15.95 -24.88
CA ALA A 380 -4.31 17.22 -25.58
C ALA A 380 -3.34 18.31 -25.10
N PHE A 381 -2.99 18.32 -23.80
CA PHE A 381 -1.96 19.21 -23.26
C PHE A 381 -0.60 18.98 -23.93
N PHE A 382 -0.14 17.73 -24.04
CA PHE A 382 1.12 17.42 -24.71
C PHE A 382 1.05 17.63 -26.23
N GLU A 383 -0.10 17.44 -26.87
CA GLU A 383 -0.27 17.71 -28.30
C GLU A 383 -0.18 19.20 -28.61
N ARG A 384 -0.75 20.08 -27.77
CA ARG A 384 -0.56 21.54 -27.87
C ARG A 384 0.93 21.90 -27.76
N LEU A 385 1.64 21.32 -26.77
CA LEU A 385 3.08 21.53 -26.63
C LEU A 385 3.91 20.98 -27.78
N ARG A 386 3.42 19.94 -28.47
CA ARG A 386 4.04 19.39 -29.67
C ARG A 386 3.90 20.35 -30.85
N SER A 387 2.72 20.93 -30.99
CA SER A 387 2.39 21.87 -32.09
C SER A 387 3.08 23.22 -31.90
N GLU A 388 3.15 23.69 -30.66
CA GLU A 388 3.78 24.97 -30.29
C GLU A 388 4.80 24.76 -29.15
N PRO A 389 5.97 24.20 -29.41
CA PRO A 389 6.95 23.81 -28.37
C PRO A 389 7.74 25.05 -27.87
N ARG A 390 7.04 26.08 -27.38
CA ARG A 390 7.64 27.35 -26.92
C ARG A 390 7.24 27.65 -25.48
N GLY A 391 8.15 28.26 -24.74
CA GLY A 391 7.87 28.73 -23.37
C GLY A 391 8.48 27.90 -22.27
N VAL A 392 7.79 27.83 -21.14
CA VAL A 392 8.24 27.15 -19.91
C VAL A 392 7.25 26.10 -19.51
N LEU A 393 7.72 24.88 -19.24
CA LEU A 393 6.94 23.82 -18.65
C LEU A 393 7.42 23.51 -17.22
N LEU A 394 6.54 23.67 -16.26
CA LEU A 394 6.77 23.37 -14.84
C LEU A 394 6.21 21.98 -14.51
N LEU A 395 7.04 21.08 -14.00
CA LEU A 395 6.69 19.70 -13.64
C LEU A 395 6.86 19.53 -12.13
N ASN A 396 5.75 19.26 -11.42
CA ASN A 396 5.77 19.05 -9.98
C ASN A 396 5.47 17.60 -9.62
N HIS A 397 6.52 16.83 -9.29
CA HIS A 397 6.44 15.43 -8.83
C HIS A 397 5.61 14.50 -9.73
N VAL A 398 5.70 14.67 -11.05
CA VAL A 398 5.00 13.86 -12.04
C VAL A 398 5.97 13.18 -12.99
N ASN A 399 5.66 11.94 -13.37
CA ASN A 399 6.46 11.16 -14.32
C ASN A 399 5.60 10.63 -15.49
N PRO A 400 5.09 11.52 -16.38
CA PRO A 400 4.26 11.11 -17.50
C PRO A 400 4.99 10.25 -18.54
N VAL A 401 6.31 10.35 -18.67
CA VAL A 401 7.09 9.50 -19.60
C VAL A 401 7.06 8.03 -19.18
N TYR A 402 7.06 7.76 -17.87
CA TYR A 402 6.91 6.40 -17.36
C TYR A 402 5.45 5.91 -17.39
N ALA A 403 4.51 6.77 -16.97
CA ALA A 403 3.12 6.40 -16.69
C ALA A 403 2.18 6.45 -17.90
N LEU A 404 2.67 6.89 -19.06
CA LEU A 404 1.95 6.90 -20.34
C LEU A 404 2.63 5.94 -21.32
N PRO A 405 1.85 5.27 -22.21
CA PRO A 405 2.44 4.47 -23.27
C PRO A 405 3.44 5.28 -24.11
N PRO A 406 4.60 4.73 -24.47
CA PRO A 406 5.59 5.44 -25.32
C PRO A 406 5.02 5.95 -26.64
N SER A 407 4.04 5.24 -27.21
CA SER A 407 3.30 5.64 -28.43
C SER A 407 2.50 6.94 -28.28
N SER A 408 2.31 7.48 -27.07
CA SER A 408 1.76 8.82 -26.83
C SER A 408 2.71 9.95 -27.25
N GLY A 409 4.01 9.67 -27.40
CA GLY A 409 5.03 10.61 -27.86
C GLY A 409 5.37 11.74 -26.88
N VAL A 410 5.06 11.56 -25.57
CA VAL A 410 5.35 12.57 -24.53
C VAL A 410 6.85 12.86 -24.41
N ALA A 411 7.68 11.82 -24.48
CA ALA A 411 9.13 11.96 -24.42
C ALA A 411 9.68 12.86 -25.55
N ASP A 412 9.09 12.78 -26.75
CA ASP A 412 9.52 13.55 -27.91
C ASP A 412 9.15 15.04 -27.78
N VAL A 413 8.04 15.34 -27.07
CA VAL A 413 7.66 16.72 -26.76
C VAL A 413 8.68 17.35 -25.80
N LEU A 414 9.10 16.61 -24.78
CA LEU A 414 10.04 17.11 -23.77
C LEU A 414 11.46 17.30 -24.29
N LYS A 415 11.82 16.65 -25.39
CA LYS A 415 13.12 16.81 -26.09
C LYS A 415 13.21 18.04 -26.98
N LYS A 416 12.12 18.84 -27.15
CA LYS A 416 12.11 20.00 -28.02
C LYS A 416 12.91 21.16 -27.40
N ASP A 417 13.92 21.68 -28.10
CA ASP A 417 14.84 22.73 -27.64
C ASP A 417 14.17 24.06 -27.26
N LEU A 418 13.05 24.38 -27.90
CA LEU A 418 12.33 25.64 -27.68
C LEU A 418 11.44 25.61 -26.41
N LEU A 419 11.22 24.44 -25.79
CA LEU A 419 10.48 24.26 -24.55
C LEU A 419 11.45 24.14 -23.39
N PHE A 420 11.50 25.14 -22.51
CA PHE A 420 12.34 25.08 -21.33
C PHE A 420 11.61 24.35 -20.20
N THR A 421 11.98 23.11 -19.95
CA THR A 421 11.32 22.24 -18.96
C THR A 421 12.04 22.33 -17.61
N ILE A 422 11.27 22.58 -16.53
CA ILE A 422 11.75 22.65 -15.15
C ILE A 422 11.07 21.57 -14.34
N SER A 423 11.86 20.65 -13.76
CA SER A 423 11.37 19.61 -12.88
C SER A 423 11.67 19.94 -11.41
N PHE A 424 10.64 19.87 -10.56
CA PHE A 424 10.76 20.00 -9.11
C PHE A 424 10.93 18.62 -8.42
N SER A 425 11.28 17.59 -9.17
CA SER A 425 11.52 16.24 -8.64
C SER A 425 12.75 16.15 -7.76
N ASN A 426 12.67 15.31 -6.75
CA ASN A 426 13.81 14.95 -5.89
C ASN A 426 14.60 13.74 -6.41
N PHE A 427 14.15 13.13 -7.50
CA PHE A 427 14.76 11.95 -8.09
C PHE A 427 14.91 12.10 -9.60
N MET A 428 15.95 11.51 -10.14
CA MET A 428 16.10 11.36 -11.56
C MET A 428 15.16 10.25 -12.03
N ASP A 429 14.02 10.62 -12.61
CA ASP A 429 13.09 9.71 -13.27
C ASP A 429 13.07 9.97 -14.78
N GLU A 430 12.30 9.21 -15.55
CA GLU A 430 12.28 9.26 -17.03
C GLU A 430 11.89 10.66 -17.54
N THR A 431 10.97 11.32 -16.86
CA THR A 431 10.54 12.69 -17.20
C THR A 431 11.57 13.73 -16.78
N THR A 432 12.06 13.61 -15.56
CA THR A 432 13.09 14.51 -15.00
C THR A 432 14.39 14.40 -15.76
N ALA A 433 14.74 13.21 -16.25
CA ALA A 433 15.90 12.99 -17.12
C ALA A 433 15.84 13.77 -18.45
N LEU A 434 14.68 14.24 -18.86
CA LEU A 434 14.49 15.06 -20.08
C LEU A 434 14.36 16.56 -19.76
N ALA A 435 14.35 16.98 -18.49
CA ALA A 435 14.21 18.40 -18.12
C ALA A 435 15.43 19.26 -18.51
N SER A 436 15.23 20.57 -18.69
CA SER A 436 16.29 21.55 -18.92
C SER A 436 16.94 21.99 -17.60
N LEU A 437 16.13 22.10 -16.54
CA LEU A 437 16.56 22.45 -15.19
C LEU A 437 15.85 21.51 -14.19
N ILE A 438 16.62 20.94 -13.28
CA ILE A 438 16.09 20.22 -12.13
C ILE A 438 16.33 21.09 -10.88
N LEU A 439 15.26 21.47 -10.20
CA LEU A 439 15.29 22.21 -8.95
C LEU A 439 14.60 21.40 -7.86
N PRO A 440 15.35 20.56 -7.12
CA PRO A 440 14.77 19.73 -6.06
C PRO A 440 14.17 20.61 -4.97
N VAL A 441 13.06 20.19 -4.38
CA VAL A 441 12.32 20.89 -3.33
C VAL A 441 12.22 20.03 -2.07
N CYS A 442 11.78 20.62 -0.94
CA CYS A 442 11.54 19.88 0.28
C CYS A 442 10.47 18.79 0.08
N LEU A 443 10.68 17.61 0.67
CA LEU A 443 9.68 16.54 0.74
C LEU A 443 8.67 16.81 1.87
N SER A 444 7.57 16.09 1.89
CA SER A 444 6.44 16.31 2.81
C SER A 444 6.80 16.34 4.31
N MET A 445 7.83 15.62 4.76
CA MET A 445 8.28 15.66 6.16
C MET A 445 9.30 16.77 6.44
N GLU A 446 9.67 17.55 5.42
CA GLU A 446 10.62 18.65 5.50
C GLU A 446 9.96 20.02 5.24
N SER A 447 8.69 20.08 4.84
CA SER A 447 7.99 21.31 4.48
C SER A 447 6.59 21.40 5.06
N TRP A 448 6.08 22.63 5.12
CA TRP A 448 4.69 22.91 5.45
C TRP A 448 3.80 22.72 4.23
N ASP A 449 2.60 22.18 4.42
CA ASP A 449 1.49 22.21 3.47
C ASP A 449 0.22 21.70 4.18
N GLU A 450 -0.87 21.55 3.44
CA GLU A 450 -2.03 20.73 3.81
C GLU A 450 -2.37 19.79 2.66
N TYR A 451 -2.94 18.65 3.00
CA TYR A 451 -3.47 17.73 1.99
C TYR A 451 -4.56 16.85 2.58
N SER A 452 -5.72 16.90 1.98
CA SER A 452 -6.88 16.13 2.41
C SER A 452 -7.20 15.04 1.38
N GLY A 453 -7.17 13.78 1.81
CA GLY A 453 -7.54 12.65 0.94
C GLY A 453 -9.04 12.61 0.61
N THR A 454 -9.88 13.25 1.43
CA THR A 454 -11.32 13.40 1.23
C THR A 454 -11.80 14.82 1.52
N SER A 455 -12.95 15.21 0.97
CA SER A 455 -13.46 16.59 0.98
C SER A 455 -13.93 17.12 2.36
N GLU A 456 -14.23 16.25 3.33
CA GLU A 456 -14.79 16.68 4.62
C GLU A 456 -13.75 16.98 5.70
N ILE A 457 -12.46 16.75 5.42
CA ILE A 457 -11.38 16.92 6.38
C ILE A 457 -10.32 17.87 5.85
N VAL A 458 -9.58 18.51 6.76
CA VAL A 458 -8.34 19.21 6.44
C VAL A 458 -7.20 18.53 7.17
N SER A 459 -6.26 17.96 6.46
CA SER A 459 -5.12 17.25 7.03
C SER A 459 -3.85 18.04 6.83
N MET A 460 -3.08 18.23 7.90
CA MET A 460 -1.85 19.02 7.85
C MET A 460 -0.66 18.18 7.38
N VAL A 461 0.17 18.80 6.58
CA VAL A 461 1.53 18.37 6.29
C VAL A 461 2.46 19.33 7.04
N GLN A 462 2.95 18.90 8.20
CA GLN A 462 3.93 19.68 8.95
C GLN A 462 5.30 19.01 8.89
N PRO A 463 6.39 19.81 8.84
CA PRO A 463 7.73 19.26 8.86
C PRO A 463 8.02 18.58 10.19
N ALA A 464 8.55 17.35 10.11
CA ALA A 464 9.00 16.58 11.26
C ALA A 464 10.52 16.64 11.42
N MET A 465 11.22 17.25 10.46
CA MET A 465 12.67 17.46 10.46
C MET A 465 13.03 18.62 9.55
N ALA A 466 14.24 19.14 9.71
CA ALA A 466 14.78 20.15 8.79
C ALA A 466 15.09 19.51 7.41
N SER A 467 15.15 20.34 6.37
CA SER A 467 15.55 19.90 5.02
C SER A 467 16.93 19.25 5.05
N LEU A 468 17.01 18.01 4.58
CA LEU A 468 18.26 17.25 4.53
C LEU A 468 19.26 17.78 3.50
N THR A 469 18.75 18.43 2.46
CA THR A 469 19.55 18.93 1.32
C THR A 469 19.66 20.45 1.28
N GLY A 470 18.96 21.16 2.15
CA GLY A 470 18.83 22.62 2.08
C GLY A 470 17.97 23.12 0.91
N ALA A 471 17.17 22.23 0.32
CA ALA A 471 16.24 22.57 -0.74
C ALA A 471 15.15 23.55 -0.25
N PRO A 472 14.64 24.45 -1.11
CA PRO A 472 13.55 25.34 -0.76
C PRO A 472 12.22 24.57 -0.61
N ASP A 473 11.31 25.09 0.20
CA ASP A 473 9.92 24.65 0.14
C ASP A 473 9.24 25.22 -1.13
N LEU A 474 8.40 24.40 -1.73
CA LEU A 474 7.78 24.72 -3.02
C LEU A 474 6.79 25.88 -2.90
N GLY A 475 6.00 25.92 -1.83
CA GLY A 475 5.03 26.99 -1.59
C GLY A 475 5.71 28.35 -1.42
N GLY A 476 6.77 28.44 -0.60
CA GLY A 476 7.54 29.67 -0.43
C GLY A 476 8.28 30.08 -1.70
N LEU A 477 8.70 29.15 -2.52
CA LEU A 477 9.27 29.45 -3.86
C LEU A 477 8.22 30.12 -4.75
N PHE A 478 7.00 29.56 -4.84
CA PHE A 478 5.93 30.13 -5.65
C PHE A 478 5.41 31.47 -5.10
N LEU A 479 5.35 31.65 -3.77
CA LEU A 479 5.02 32.94 -3.17
C LEU A 479 5.97 34.04 -3.65
N ARG A 480 7.28 33.81 -3.59
CA ARG A 480 8.28 34.77 -4.06
C ARG A 480 8.22 35.01 -5.56
N LEU A 481 7.99 33.97 -6.36
CA LEU A 481 7.90 34.10 -7.82
C LEU A 481 6.65 34.87 -8.28
N ALA A 482 5.51 34.63 -7.62
CA ALA A 482 4.23 35.23 -8.00
C ALA A 482 4.02 36.65 -7.48
N PHE A 483 4.56 36.95 -6.31
CA PHE A 483 4.27 38.21 -5.60
C PHE A 483 5.49 39.11 -5.43
N GLY A 484 6.72 38.62 -5.70
CA GLY A 484 7.93 39.42 -5.56
C GLY A 484 8.11 39.96 -4.15
N ASP A 485 8.12 41.28 -4.00
CA ASP A 485 8.26 41.99 -2.71
C ASP A 485 6.89 42.16 -2.00
N GLU A 486 5.77 41.99 -2.71
CA GLU A 486 4.40 42.10 -2.20
C GLU A 486 3.83 40.74 -1.73
N ILE A 487 4.65 39.93 -1.06
CA ILE A 487 4.25 38.62 -0.59
C ILE A 487 3.13 38.72 0.46
N PRO A 488 2.03 37.96 0.32
CA PRO A 488 0.91 38.03 1.25
C PRO A 488 1.20 37.47 2.65
N ALA A 489 2.31 36.76 2.81
CA ALA A 489 2.78 36.20 4.08
C ALA A 489 4.30 36.02 4.06
N LYS A 490 4.95 36.20 5.23
CA LYS A 490 6.42 36.08 5.34
C LYS A 490 6.95 34.69 4.98
N THR A 491 6.23 33.67 5.37
CA THR A 491 6.58 32.25 5.10
C THR A 491 5.39 31.53 4.51
N TYR A 492 5.64 30.38 3.88
CA TYR A 492 4.55 29.53 3.39
C TYR A 492 3.70 28.95 4.55
N ARG A 493 4.30 28.69 5.72
CA ARG A 493 3.55 28.35 6.94
C ARG A 493 2.50 29.42 7.28
N ASP A 494 2.92 30.69 7.28
CA ASP A 494 2.01 31.80 7.61
C ASP A 494 0.93 31.97 6.53
N TYR A 495 1.25 31.68 5.28
CA TYR A 495 0.27 31.66 4.20
C TYR A 495 -0.78 30.55 4.40
N VAL A 496 -0.37 29.32 4.73
CA VAL A 496 -1.28 28.21 5.07
C VAL A 496 -2.15 28.58 6.26
N TYR A 497 -1.56 29.15 7.32
CA TYR A 497 -2.29 29.62 8.50
C TYR A 497 -3.38 30.65 8.12
N THR A 498 -3.01 31.70 7.38
CA THR A 498 -3.93 32.77 6.97
C THR A 498 -5.07 32.21 6.10
N ARG A 499 -4.78 31.29 5.21
CA ARG A 499 -5.78 30.61 4.38
C ARG A 499 -6.78 29.81 5.22
N LEU A 500 -6.32 29.05 6.20
CA LEU A 500 -7.17 28.25 7.07
C LEU A 500 -8.04 29.13 8.00
N VAL A 501 -7.50 30.27 8.48
CA VAL A 501 -8.29 31.26 9.22
C VAL A 501 -9.37 31.85 8.33
N SER A 502 -9.02 32.28 7.11
CA SER A 502 -9.97 32.88 6.15
C SER A 502 -11.07 31.92 5.72
N ALA A 503 -10.77 30.62 5.64
CA ALA A 503 -11.74 29.57 5.34
C ALA A 503 -12.63 29.19 6.55
N GLY A 504 -12.41 29.81 7.73
CA GLY A 504 -13.14 29.52 8.96
C GLY A 504 -12.76 28.18 9.61
N GLY A 505 -11.68 27.55 9.17
CA GLY A 505 -11.19 26.27 9.71
C GLY A 505 -10.60 26.41 11.11
N ILE A 506 -9.94 27.53 11.38
CA ILE A 506 -9.39 27.89 12.72
C ILE A 506 -9.69 29.35 13.03
N LYS A 507 -9.75 29.70 14.32
CA LYS A 507 -10.08 31.07 14.76
C LYS A 507 -8.84 31.87 15.16
N ASP A 508 -7.88 31.24 15.77
CA ASP A 508 -6.73 31.86 16.39
C ASP A 508 -5.50 30.94 16.49
N GLU A 509 -4.43 31.40 17.09
CA GLU A 509 -3.20 30.63 17.29
C GLU A 509 -3.41 29.39 18.19
N ARG A 510 -4.36 29.41 19.13
CA ARG A 510 -4.67 28.22 19.93
C ARG A 510 -5.30 27.13 19.07
N GLY A 511 -6.21 27.52 18.19
CA GLY A 511 -6.78 26.61 17.19
C GLY A 511 -5.71 26.04 16.25
N TRP A 512 -4.73 26.84 15.86
CA TRP A 512 -3.58 26.38 15.09
C TRP A 512 -2.74 25.33 15.81
N VAL A 513 -2.39 25.59 17.08
CA VAL A 513 -1.63 24.62 17.88
C VAL A 513 -2.38 23.32 18.08
N SER A 514 -3.71 23.36 18.31
CA SER A 514 -4.55 22.15 18.41
C SER A 514 -4.55 21.36 17.10
N LEU A 515 -4.74 22.06 15.98
CA LEU A 515 -4.70 21.49 14.63
C LEU A 515 -3.37 20.77 14.36
N LEU A 516 -2.25 21.38 14.71
CA LEU A 516 -0.92 20.77 14.53
C LEU A 516 -0.74 19.54 15.41
N ARG A 517 -1.22 19.58 16.65
CA ARG A 517 -1.16 18.46 17.60
C ARG A 517 -2.01 17.28 17.14
N GLU A 518 -3.19 17.53 16.61
CA GLU A 518 -4.13 16.50 16.13
C GLU A 518 -3.81 16.03 14.72
N GLY A 519 -3.13 16.86 13.92
CA GLY A 519 -2.76 16.60 12.53
C GLY A 519 -3.80 17.06 11.52
N GLY A 520 -4.81 17.82 11.94
CA GLY A 520 -5.83 18.34 11.05
C GLY A 520 -7.14 18.73 11.73
N ILE A 521 -8.13 19.10 10.92
CA ILE A 521 -9.52 19.33 11.31
C ILE A 521 -10.34 18.15 10.78
N PHE A 522 -10.89 17.37 11.68
CA PHE A 522 -11.55 16.10 11.35
C PHE A 522 -13.06 16.12 11.63
N GLU A 523 -13.55 17.13 12.31
CA GLU A 523 -14.96 17.39 12.47
C GLU A 523 -15.45 18.16 11.25
N GLY A 524 -15.98 17.42 10.27
CA GLY A 524 -16.56 17.98 9.07
C GLY A 524 -17.88 18.67 9.32
N GLY A 525 -18.10 19.79 8.64
CA GLY A 525 -19.38 20.46 8.63
C GLY A 525 -20.50 19.51 8.18
N SER A 526 -21.65 19.62 8.82
CA SER A 526 -22.90 18.91 8.44
C SER A 526 -23.37 19.37 7.05
N SER A 527 -22.68 18.93 6.00
CA SER A 527 -23.20 19.12 4.65
C SER A 527 -24.42 18.22 4.43
N LYS A 528 -25.52 18.76 3.92
CA LYS A 528 -26.70 17.96 3.55
C LYS A 528 -26.28 16.92 2.52
N LYS A 529 -26.79 15.68 2.67
CA LYS A 529 -26.57 14.64 1.68
C LYS A 529 -27.16 15.15 0.33
N PRO A 530 -26.36 15.24 -0.74
CA PRO A 530 -26.88 15.61 -2.04
C PRO A 530 -27.87 14.54 -2.51
N SER A 531 -29.01 14.95 -3.01
CA SER A 531 -29.98 14.05 -3.60
C SER A 531 -29.57 13.71 -5.02
N PRO A 532 -29.70 12.45 -5.46
CA PRO A 532 -29.43 12.10 -6.85
C PRO A 532 -30.41 12.75 -7.79
N ALA A 533 -29.92 13.32 -8.87
CA ALA A 533 -30.70 13.70 -10.03
C ALA A 533 -30.60 12.54 -11.03
N TRP A 534 -31.61 11.66 -10.99
CA TRP A 534 -31.61 10.45 -11.80
C TRP A 534 -31.57 10.77 -13.29
N ALA A 535 -30.71 10.10 -14.03
CA ALA A 535 -30.66 10.17 -15.47
C ALA A 535 -32.00 9.76 -16.09
N SER A 536 -32.37 10.33 -17.24
CA SER A 536 -33.50 9.84 -18.02
C SER A 536 -33.19 8.44 -18.60
N GLY A 537 -34.26 7.65 -18.82
CA GLY A 537 -34.10 6.32 -19.42
C GLY A 537 -33.39 6.36 -20.79
N ASP A 538 -33.66 7.40 -21.58
CA ASP A 538 -33.03 7.59 -22.91
C ASP A 538 -31.55 7.94 -22.83
N GLU A 539 -31.12 8.68 -21.81
CA GLU A 539 -29.70 8.96 -21.56
C GLU A 539 -28.94 7.69 -21.18
N VAL A 540 -29.54 6.87 -20.31
CA VAL A 540 -28.97 5.57 -19.92
C VAL A 540 -28.90 4.65 -21.13
N LYS A 541 -29.94 4.56 -21.97
CA LYS A 541 -29.92 3.77 -23.21
C LYS A 541 -28.81 4.20 -24.16
N ARG A 542 -28.65 5.51 -24.37
CA ARG A 542 -27.57 6.04 -25.23
C ARG A 542 -26.17 5.73 -24.70
N SER A 543 -25.96 5.87 -23.41
CA SER A 543 -24.65 5.69 -22.79
C SER A 543 -24.27 4.21 -22.66
N LEU A 544 -25.20 3.33 -22.32
CA LEU A 544 -24.98 1.89 -22.35
C LEU A 544 -24.82 1.37 -23.78
N GLY A 545 -25.63 1.88 -24.73
CA GLY A 545 -25.55 1.62 -26.18
C GLY A 545 -25.46 0.13 -26.53
N THR A 546 -24.91 -0.19 -27.69
CA THR A 546 -24.55 -1.56 -28.05
C THR A 546 -23.23 -1.88 -27.35
N ILE A 547 -23.22 -2.93 -26.55
CA ILE A 547 -21.97 -3.40 -25.93
C ILE A 547 -21.02 -3.82 -27.02
N PRO A 548 -19.79 -3.24 -27.11
CA PRO A 548 -18.80 -3.66 -28.07
C PRO A 548 -18.57 -5.16 -27.98
N ALA A 549 -18.38 -5.80 -29.11
CA ALA A 549 -18.00 -7.20 -29.13
C ALA A 549 -16.71 -7.40 -28.33
N VAL A 550 -16.71 -8.43 -27.48
CA VAL A 550 -15.51 -8.82 -26.72
C VAL A 550 -14.33 -8.96 -27.67
N ARG A 551 -13.21 -8.37 -27.32
CA ARG A 551 -11.97 -8.47 -28.15
C ARG A 551 -11.60 -9.96 -28.29
N THR A 552 -11.60 -10.46 -29.50
CA THR A 552 -11.32 -11.86 -29.84
C THR A 552 -9.83 -12.10 -30.10
N GLY A 553 -8.98 -11.64 -29.18
CA GLY A 553 -7.57 -12.04 -29.18
C GLY A 553 -7.40 -13.37 -28.44
N LYS A 554 -6.50 -14.24 -28.90
CA LYS A 554 -6.18 -15.50 -28.18
C LYS A 554 -5.67 -15.21 -26.77
N PHE A 555 -4.93 -14.10 -26.57
CA PHE A 555 -4.35 -13.70 -25.31
C PHE A 555 -4.65 -12.23 -25.01
N THR A 556 -5.10 -11.93 -23.80
CA THR A 556 -5.34 -10.58 -23.28
C THR A 556 -4.39 -10.27 -22.14
N PHE A 557 -3.65 -9.18 -22.27
CA PHE A 557 -2.72 -8.69 -21.25
C PHE A 557 -3.39 -7.62 -20.39
N PHE A 558 -3.18 -7.68 -19.08
CA PHE A 558 -3.60 -6.69 -18.08
C PHE A 558 -2.40 -6.10 -17.34
N ALA A 559 -2.33 -4.78 -17.28
CA ALA A 559 -1.44 -4.05 -16.40
C ALA A 559 -2.17 -3.73 -15.09
N ALA A 560 -1.81 -4.40 -14.01
CA ALA A 560 -2.46 -4.27 -12.70
C ALA A 560 -1.65 -3.35 -11.77
N PRO A 561 -2.27 -2.37 -11.10
CA PRO A 561 -1.57 -1.56 -10.10
C PRO A 561 -0.99 -2.41 -8.97
N SER A 562 0.19 -2.06 -8.47
CA SER A 562 0.87 -2.82 -7.44
C SER A 562 0.54 -2.31 -6.04
N ILE A 563 0.20 -3.21 -5.13
CA ILE A 563 0.09 -2.86 -3.70
C ILE A 563 1.42 -2.31 -3.15
N ARG A 564 2.57 -2.77 -3.69
CA ARG A 564 3.91 -2.32 -3.30
C ARG A 564 4.24 -0.94 -3.83
N PHE A 565 4.07 -0.72 -5.12
CA PHE A 565 4.63 0.44 -5.82
C PHE A 565 3.59 1.45 -6.30
N PHE A 566 2.30 1.13 -6.24
CA PHE A 566 1.19 1.92 -6.75
C PHE A 566 1.32 2.17 -8.26
N ASP A 567 1.68 3.39 -8.65
CA ASP A 567 1.91 3.83 -10.03
C ASP A 567 3.40 3.91 -10.43
N GLY A 568 4.31 3.43 -9.57
CA GLY A 568 5.76 3.48 -9.74
C GLY A 568 6.47 4.46 -8.81
N ARG A 569 5.77 5.43 -8.19
CA ARG A 569 6.39 6.44 -7.30
C ARG A 569 7.11 5.85 -6.08
N GLY A 570 6.79 4.61 -5.70
CA GLY A 570 7.42 3.88 -4.61
C GLY A 570 8.56 2.93 -5.02
N ALA A 571 8.88 2.79 -6.31
CA ALA A 571 9.81 1.76 -6.80
C ALA A 571 11.24 1.88 -6.27
N ASN A 572 11.69 3.07 -5.88
CA ASN A 572 13.01 3.31 -5.31
C ASN A 572 13.09 3.15 -3.78
N ARG A 573 12.12 2.48 -3.18
CA ARG A 573 12.07 2.15 -1.74
C ARG A 573 12.52 0.70 -1.54
N PRO A 574 13.73 0.43 -1.07
CA PRO A 574 14.26 -0.94 -0.95
C PRO A 574 13.41 -1.87 -0.07
N TRP A 575 12.70 -1.39 0.96
CA TRP A 575 11.78 -2.24 1.72
C TRP A 575 10.61 -2.74 0.87
N LEU A 576 10.10 -1.93 -0.07
CA LEU A 576 9.01 -2.35 -0.96
C LEU A 576 9.48 -3.36 -2.01
N CYS A 577 10.75 -3.30 -2.41
CA CYS A 577 11.36 -4.30 -3.28
C CYS A 577 11.60 -5.62 -2.56
N GLU A 578 12.06 -5.56 -1.30
CA GLU A 578 12.40 -6.72 -0.48
C GLU A 578 11.18 -7.48 0.03
N VAL A 579 10.11 -6.78 0.42
CA VAL A 579 8.85 -7.40 0.83
C VAL A 579 8.17 -7.99 -0.40
N PRO A 580 7.90 -9.32 -0.41
CA PRO A 580 7.36 -9.97 -1.60
C PRO A 580 5.92 -9.53 -1.92
N ASP A 581 5.54 -9.68 -3.17
CA ASP A 581 4.15 -9.55 -3.60
C ASP A 581 3.27 -10.58 -2.87
N PRO A 582 2.08 -10.20 -2.38
CA PRO A 582 1.24 -11.11 -1.59
C PRO A 582 0.77 -12.36 -2.30
N LEU A 583 0.52 -12.29 -3.61
CA LEU A 583 -0.04 -13.38 -4.39
C LEU A 583 1.03 -14.28 -5.01
N THR A 584 2.06 -13.68 -5.60
CA THR A 584 3.13 -14.43 -6.25
C THR A 584 4.27 -14.80 -5.31
N ARG A 585 4.40 -14.12 -4.18
CA ARG A 585 5.53 -14.21 -3.24
C ARG A 585 6.87 -13.88 -3.88
N VAL A 586 6.86 -13.22 -5.03
CA VAL A 586 8.06 -12.76 -5.74
C VAL A 586 8.47 -11.39 -5.23
N ALA A 587 9.75 -11.23 -4.88
CA ALA A 587 10.37 -9.98 -4.49
C ALA A 587 11.26 -9.46 -5.63
N TRP A 588 11.52 -8.16 -5.68
CA TRP A 588 12.42 -7.48 -6.63
C TRP A 588 12.04 -7.55 -8.11
N GLN A 589 11.39 -8.59 -8.57
CA GLN A 589 11.04 -8.80 -9.98
C GLN A 589 9.56 -8.50 -10.26
N THR A 590 9.24 -8.27 -11.53
CA THR A 590 7.88 -8.13 -12.05
C THR A 590 7.61 -9.30 -13.02
N PRO A 591 7.09 -10.44 -12.55
CA PRO A 591 6.70 -11.51 -13.46
C PRO A 591 5.41 -11.17 -14.20
N VAL A 592 5.27 -11.70 -15.43
CA VAL A 592 3.96 -11.90 -16.05
C VAL A 592 3.41 -13.23 -15.53
N TRP A 593 2.17 -13.21 -15.02
CA TRP A 593 1.55 -14.42 -14.49
C TRP A 593 0.29 -14.79 -15.26
N ALA A 594 0.13 -16.09 -15.47
CA ALA A 594 -0.96 -16.70 -16.21
C ALA A 594 -1.26 -18.10 -15.69
N ASN A 595 -2.40 -18.66 -16.08
CA ASN A 595 -2.74 -20.02 -15.70
C ASN A 595 -1.97 -21.07 -16.52
N PRO A 596 -1.87 -22.32 -16.00
CA PRO A 596 -1.13 -23.38 -16.67
C PRO A 596 -1.62 -23.67 -18.10
N GLN A 597 -2.94 -23.59 -18.34
CA GLN A 597 -3.51 -23.81 -19.68
C GLN A 597 -3.02 -22.74 -20.67
N THR A 598 -3.08 -21.47 -20.27
CA THR A 598 -2.62 -20.35 -21.10
C THR A 598 -1.14 -20.48 -21.43
N LEU A 599 -0.31 -20.86 -20.43
CA LEU A 599 1.12 -21.06 -20.65
C LEU A 599 1.40 -22.22 -21.60
N LYS A 600 0.72 -23.35 -21.43
CA LYS A 600 0.83 -24.51 -22.33
C LYS A 600 0.45 -24.15 -23.77
N GLU A 601 -0.63 -23.39 -23.96
CA GLU A 601 -1.07 -22.93 -25.27
C GLU A 601 -0.10 -21.94 -25.95
N ALA A 602 0.72 -21.25 -25.16
CA ALA A 602 1.77 -20.34 -25.60
C ALA A 602 3.14 -21.03 -25.73
N GLY A 603 3.27 -22.30 -25.31
CA GLY A 603 4.55 -23.02 -25.29
C GLY A 603 5.52 -22.46 -24.25
N LEU A 604 5.01 -22.01 -23.10
CA LEU A 604 5.76 -21.39 -22.00
C LEU A 604 5.66 -22.24 -20.74
N GLU A 605 6.73 -22.18 -19.93
CA GLU A 605 6.79 -22.80 -18.60
C GLU A 605 7.21 -21.78 -17.54
N GLN A 606 7.03 -22.13 -16.28
CA GLN A 606 7.46 -21.28 -15.18
C GLN A 606 8.96 -21.02 -15.23
N GLY A 607 9.36 -19.73 -15.20
CA GLY A 607 10.75 -19.30 -15.25
C GLY A 607 11.25 -18.97 -16.64
N ASP A 608 10.49 -19.27 -17.71
CA ASP A 608 10.77 -18.73 -19.04
C ASP A 608 10.72 -17.20 -19.03
N VAL A 609 11.49 -16.58 -19.88
CA VAL A 609 11.30 -15.16 -20.20
C VAL A 609 10.40 -15.08 -21.42
N ALA A 610 9.17 -14.62 -21.21
CA ALA A 610 8.18 -14.47 -22.28
C ALA A 610 8.38 -13.15 -23.03
N ILE A 611 8.24 -13.19 -24.36
CA ILE A 611 8.10 -12.02 -25.23
C ILE A 611 6.61 -11.76 -25.41
N LEU A 612 6.16 -10.61 -24.92
CA LEU A 612 4.79 -10.12 -25.07
C LEU A 612 4.78 -9.02 -26.12
N GLN A 613 4.05 -9.22 -27.20
CA GLN A 613 3.94 -8.25 -28.29
C GLN A 613 2.49 -7.81 -28.47
N SER A 614 2.27 -6.50 -28.51
CA SER A 614 1.01 -5.87 -28.92
C SER A 614 1.20 -5.05 -30.20
N LYS A 615 0.15 -4.38 -30.66
CA LYS A 615 0.25 -3.40 -31.77
C LYS A 615 1.09 -2.17 -31.40
N PHE A 616 1.30 -1.94 -30.09
CA PHE A 616 1.88 -0.70 -29.58
C PHE A 616 3.33 -0.86 -29.11
N GLY A 617 3.78 -2.09 -28.90
CA GLY A 617 5.15 -2.35 -28.46
C GLY A 617 5.41 -3.80 -28.07
N THR A 618 6.63 -4.04 -27.61
CA THR A 618 7.10 -5.35 -27.15
C THR A 618 7.69 -5.22 -25.74
N SER A 619 7.50 -6.24 -24.91
CA SER A 619 8.07 -6.32 -23.56
C SER A 619 8.49 -7.75 -23.27
N GLU A 620 9.53 -7.92 -22.44
CA GLU A 620 10.00 -9.21 -21.97
C GLU A 620 9.83 -9.30 -20.47
N ALA A 621 9.31 -10.42 -19.98
CA ALA A 621 9.12 -10.63 -18.55
C ALA A 621 9.22 -12.10 -18.16
N PRO A 622 9.73 -12.41 -16.94
CA PRO A 622 9.73 -13.78 -16.44
C PRO A 622 8.31 -14.29 -16.18
N VAL A 623 8.07 -15.54 -16.50
CA VAL A 623 6.77 -16.20 -16.34
C VAL A 623 6.61 -16.76 -14.94
N TYR A 624 5.45 -16.50 -14.33
CA TYR A 624 4.99 -17.10 -13.09
C TYR A 624 3.66 -17.84 -13.33
N GLU A 625 3.66 -19.15 -13.08
CA GLU A 625 2.48 -20.00 -13.21
C GLU A 625 1.57 -19.92 -12.00
N THR A 626 0.25 -19.65 -12.21
CA THR A 626 -0.73 -19.57 -11.13
C THR A 626 -2.16 -19.72 -11.63
N GLU A 627 -3.03 -20.34 -10.83
CA GLU A 627 -4.48 -20.44 -11.09
C GLU A 627 -5.25 -19.12 -10.86
N CYS A 628 -4.55 -18.05 -10.50
CA CYS A 628 -5.17 -16.74 -10.21
C CYS A 628 -5.50 -15.92 -11.47
N ALA A 629 -5.41 -16.49 -12.66
CA ALA A 629 -5.79 -15.85 -13.93
C ALA A 629 -6.77 -16.75 -14.70
N GLY A 630 -7.73 -16.15 -15.39
CA GLY A 630 -8.61 -16.85 -16.31
C GLY A 630 -7.87 -17.36 -17.55
N PRO A 631 -8.47 -18.27 -18.31
CA PRO A 631 -7.89 -18.75 -19.59
C PRO A 631 -7.64 -17.61 -20.57
N GLY A 632 -6.48 -17.60 -21.21
CA GLY A 632 -6.07 -16.55 -22.15
C GLY A 632 -5.70 -15.21 -21.51
N VAL A 633 -5.71 -15.10 -20.17
CA VAL A 633 -5.39 -13.88 -19.43
C VAL A 633 -3.96 -13.89 -18.92
N LEU A 634 -3.23 -12.80 -19.19
CA LEU A 634 -1.89 -12.54 -18.66
C LEU A 634 -1.93 -11.25 -17.83
N VAL A 635 -1.27 -11.24 -16.68
CA VAL A 635 -1.27 -10.08 -15.79
C VAL A 635 0.16 -9.72 -15.40
N MET A 636 0.45 -8.43 -15.36
CA MET A 636 1.73 -7.90 -14.89
C MET A 636 1.50 -6.69 -13.97
N SER A 637 2.22 -6.63 -12.87
CA SER A 637 2.12 -5.51 -11.93
C SER A 637 2.79 -4.24 -12.47
N ILE A 638 2.10 -3.10 -12.34
CA ILE A 638 2.66 -1.76 -12.60
C ILE A 638 3.60 -1.38 -11.45
N GLY A 639 4.63 -0.60 -11.74
CA GLY A 639 5.40 0.12 -10.74
C GLY A 639 6.90 -0.14 -10.76
N GLN A 640 7.40 -1.10 -11.53
CA GLN A 640 8.83 -1.34 -11.80
C GLN A 640 9.16 -1.14 -13.29
N GLY A 641 10.40 -1.41 -13.70
CA GLY A 641 10.87 -1.23 -15.06
C GLY A 641 11.25 0.22 -15.37
N HIS A 642 11.74 0.94 -14.38
CA HIS A 642 12.31 2.27 -14.52
C HIS A 642 13.68 2.21 -15.22
N GLU A 643 13.90 3.12 -16.16
CA GLU A 643 15.20 3.33 -16.81
C GLU A 643 16.10 4.25 -16.00
N PHE A 644 15.47 5.13 -15.23
CA PHE A 644 16.06 6.01 -14.22
C PHE A 644 15.26 5.85 -12.92
N PHE A 645 15.59 6.39 -11.85
CA PHE A 645 14.91 6.44 -10.54
C PHE A 645 15.77 5.88 -9.39
N GLY A 646 17.07 5.77 -9.64
CA GLY A 646 18.07 5.39 -8.66
C GLY A 646 18.25 3.88 -8.52
N ARG A 647 19.31 3.50 -7.79
CA ARG A 647 19.89 2.14 -7.70
C ARG A 647 18.93 1.02 -7.29
N TYR A 648 17.80 1.33 -6.66
CA TYR A 648 16.84 0.33 -6.21
C TYR A 648 15.69 0.10 -7.21
N ALA A 649 15.56 0.97 -8.21
CA ALA A 649 14.51 0.88 -9.22
C ALA A 649 15.06 0.69 -10.64
N GLU A 650 16.22 1.27 -10.93
CA GLU A 650 16.85 1.20 -12.25
C GLU A 650 17.21 -0.24 -12.62
N GLY A 651 16.72 -0.70 -13.76
CA GLY A 651 16.94 -2.07 -14.24
C GLY A 651 16.18 -3.16 -13.46
N MET A 652 15.31 -2.78 -12.49
CA MET A 652 14.50 -3.74 -11.74
C MET A 652 13.11 -3.87 -12.35
N GLY A 653 12.71 -5.11 -12.65
CA GLY A 653 11.40 -5.45 -13.19
C GLY A 653 11.13 -4.90 -14.58
N VAL A 654 9.86 -4.77 -14.94
CA VAL A 654 9.39 -4.42 -16.28
C VAL A 654 8.30 -3.36 -16.20
N ASN A 655 8.30 -2.41 -17.12
CA ASN A 655 7.24 -1.41 -17.26
C ASN A 655 6.15 -1.91 -18.23
N PRO A 656 4.95 -2.26 -17.73
CA PRO A 656 3.87 -2.77 -18.57
C PRO A 656 3.26 -1.71 -19.50
N PHE A 657 3.43 -0.42 -19.25
CA PHE A 657 2.94 0.65 -20.14
C PHE A 657 3.58 0.59 -21.54
N LYS A 658 4.74 -0.08 -21.70
CA LYS A 658 5.43 -0.20 -22.99
C LYS A 658 4.62 -0.89 -24.10
N ILE A 659 3.65 -1.73 -23.71
CA ILE A 659 2.83 -2.50 -24.66
C ILE A 659 1.35 -2.10 -24.66
N LEU A 660 0.96 -1.11 -23.84
CA LEU A 660 -0.43 -0.64 -23.76
C LEU A 660 -0.78 0.34 -24.88
N SER A 661 -2.09 0.44 -25.16
CA SER A 661 -2.65 1.42 -26.10
C SER A 661 -2.57 2.83 -25.52
N PRO A 662 -2.25 3.85 -26.35
CA PRO A 662 -2.44 5.26 -26.00
C PRO A 662 -3.92 5.69 -26.08
N GLU A 663 -4.77 4.87 -26.68
CA GLU A 663 -6.20 5.12 -26.81
C GLU A 663 -6.89 5.11 -25.43
N VAL A 664 -8.08 5.71 -25.40
CA VAL A 664 -8.88 5.83 -24.18
C VAL A 664 -10.30 5.31 -24.46
N GLU A 665 -11.03 4.98 -23.42
CA GLU A 665 -12.46 4.73 -23.50
C GLU A 665 -13.16 6.01 -24.01
N PRO A 666 -13.95 5.92 -25.12
CA PRO A 666 -14.37 7.10 -25.89
C PRO A 666 -15.25 8.12 -25.14
N ILE A 667 -16.00 7.69 -24.14
CA ILE A 667 -16.99 8.54 -23.44
C ILE A 667 -16.38 9.12 -22.15
N SER A 668 -15.78 8.30 -21.32
CA SER A 668 -15.21 8.74 -20.04
C SER A 668 -13.80 9.32 -20.18
N GLY A 669 -13.07 8.87 -21.19
CA GLY A 669 -11.66 9.17 -21.35
C GLY A 669 -10.73 8.33 -20.46
N ALA A 670 -11.22 7.23 -19.91
CA ALA A 670 -10.40 6.34 -19.07
C ALA A 670 -9.30 5.64 -19.88
N PRO A 671 -8.10 5.43 -19.31
CA PRO A 671 -7.03 4.71 -19.97
C PRO A 671 -7.40 3.23 -20.17
N LEU A 672 -6.91 2.61 -21.24
CA LEU A 672 -7.03 1.19 -21.47
C LEU A 672 -5.82 0.48 -20.84
N LEU A 673 -5.99 -0.15 -19.70
CA LEU A 673 -4.95 -0.92 -19.00
C LEU A 673 -4.96 -2.41 -19.38
N CYS A 674 -5.73 -2.78 -20.41
CA CYS A 674 -5.68 -4.09 -21.02
C CYS A 674 -5.50 -3.99 -22.54
N VAL A 675 -4.87 -4.99 -23.13
CA VAL A 675 -4.61 -5.04 -24.57
C VAL A 675 -4.55 -6.47 -25.08
N GLY A 676 -5.12 -6.73 -26.27
CA GLY A 676 -4.93 -7.99 -26.96
C GLY A 676 -3.48 -8.12 -27.47
N LEU A 677 -2.84 -9.24 -27.19
CA LEU A 677 -1.50 -9.53 -27.71
C LEU A 677 -1.57 -10.03 -29.15
N THR A 678 -0.66 -9.57 -29.98
CA THR A 678 -0.46 -10.03 -31.36
C THR A 678 0.39 -11.29 -31.42
N SER A 679 1.33 -11.43 -30.47
CA SER A 679 2.10 -12.65 -30.26
C SER A 679 2.52 -12.82 -28.80
N LEU A 680 2.70 -14.07 -28.41
CA LEU A 680 3.23 -14.50 -27.12
C LEU A 680 4.09 -15.73 -27.35
N GLY A 681 5.33 -15.73 -26.85
CA GLY A 681 6.26 -16.83 -26.98
C GLY A 681 7.47 -16.71 -26.07
N SER A 682 8.33 -17.73 -26.05
CA SER A 682 9.57 -17.72 -25.29
C SER A 682 10.68 -16.94 -25.98
N SER A 683 11.48 -16.20 -25.20
CA SER A 683 12.73 -15.60 -25.68
C SER A 683 13.88 -16.61 -25.80
N GLY A 684 13.69 -17.85 -25.36
CA GLY A 684 14.73 -18.87 -25.21
C GLY A 684 15.62 -18.72 -23.98
N HIS A 685 15.35 -17.71 -23.15
CA HIS A 685 16.04 -17.51 -21.87
C HIS A 685 15.23 -18.02 -20.69
N LEU A 686 15.92 -18.57 -19.71
CA LEU A 686 15.37 -18.96 -18.42
C LEU A 686 15.85 -18.00 -17.33
N THR A 687 14.98 -17.64 -16.41
CA THR A 687 15.33 -16.87 -15.22
C THR A 687 14.73 -17.46 -13.96
N ARG A 688 15.51 -17.43 -12.90
CA ARG A 688 15.03 -17.84 -11.58
C ARG A 688 14.23 -16.72 -10.94
N LEU A 689 13.06 -17.03 -10.42
CA LEU A 689 12.25 -16.07 -9.68
C LEU A 689 12.74 -15.96 -8.22
N ALA A 690 12.82 -14.72 -7.73
CA ALA A 690 13.19 -14.40 -6.35
C ALA A 690 11.99 -14.57 -5.43
N HIS A 691 11.50 -15.80 -5.29
CA HIS A 691 10.39 -16.09 -4.40
C HIS A 691 10.78 -16.55 -3.00
N THR A 692 9.96 -16.20 -2.02
CA THR A 692 10.14 -16.49 -0.60
C THR A 692 9.23 -17.62 -0.13
N ASP A 693 8.53 -18.30 -1.04
CA ASP A 693 7.68 -19.45 -0.72
C ASP A 693 8.51 -20.64 -0.28
N GLY A 694 8.10 -21.29 0.81
CA GLY A 694 8.56 -22.63 1.14
C GLY A 694 7.74 -23.70 0.43
N SER A 695 6.41 -23.63 0.51
CA SER A 695 5.45 -24.46 -0.19
C SER A 695 4.15 -23.72 -0.42
N ARG A 696 3.53 -23.89 -1.60
CA ARG A 696 2.24 -23.25 -1.94
C ARG A 696 1.05 -23.93 -1.25
N ILE A 697 1.18 -25.20 -0.88
CA ILE A 697 0.15 -26.00 -0.19
C ILE A 697 0.70 -26.55 1.12
N GLN A 698 -0.17 -26.90 2.04
CA GLN A 698 0.24 -27.35 3.36
C GLN A 698 0.50 -28.86 3.48
N HIS A 699 0.39 -29.64 2.40
CA HIS A 699 0.64 -31.09 2.37
C HIS A 699 0.01 -31.84 3.56
N ASP A 700 -1.26 -31.60 3.82
CA ASP A 700 -2.07 -32.16 4.92
C ASP A 700 -1.54 -31.92 6.36
N ARG A 701 -0.56 -31.03 6.53
CA ARG A 701 0.05 -30.72 7.85
C ARG A 701 -0.86 -29.89 8.77
N LYS A 702 -2.02 -29.45 8.31
CA LYS A 702 -2.98 -28.64 9.07
C LYS A 702 -2.35 -27.39 9.74
N ILE A 703 -1.53 -26.67 8.97
CA ILE A 703 -0.85 -25.45 9.44
C ILE A 703 -1.86 -24.30 9.48
N VAL A 704 -2.67 -24.16 8.43
CA VAL A 704 -3.71 -23.15 8.31
C VAL A 704 -5.07 -23.85 8.44
N LEU A 705 -5.84 -23.41 9.43
CA LEU A 705 -7.14 -24.00 9.69
C LEU A 705 -8.27 -23.03 9.34
N SER A 706 -9.35 -23.58 8.82
CA SER A 706 -10.62 -22.89 8.60
C SER A 706 -11.76 -23.62 9.31
N VAL A 707 -12.88 -22.93 9.49
CA VAL A 707 -14.11 -23.47 10.05
C VAL A 707 -15.29 -22.88 9.28
N ALA A 708 -16.27 -23.71 8.94
CA ALA A 708 -17.49 -23.22 8.30
C ALA A 708 -18.30 -22.36 9.28
N PHE A 709 -18.90 -21.27 8.78
CA PHE A 709 -19.76 -20.40 9.58
C PHE A 709 -20.93 -21.17 10.20
N SER A 710 -21.53 -22.11 9.47
CA SER A 710 -22.59 -23.01 9.92
C SER A 710 -22.20 -23.91 11.10
N ASP A 711 -20.92 -24.20 11.29
CA ASP A 711 -20.40 -25.08 12.34
C ASP A 711 -20.03 -24.36 13.63
N LEU A 712 -19.94 -23.03 13.61
CA LEU A 712 -19.62 -22.23 14.80
C LEU A 712 -20.69 -22.31 15.90
N GLY A 713 -21.96 -22.58 15.55
CA GLY A 713 -23.10 -22.68 16.48
C GLY A 713 -23.43 -24.11 16.92
N LYS A 714 -22.84 -25.13 16.28
CA LYS A 714 -23.14 -26.50 16.60
C LYS A 714 -22.33 -26.94 17.81
N GLU A 715 -22.99 -27.10 18.96
CA GLU A 715 -22.40 -27.87 20.06
C GLU A 715 -22.20 -29.33 19.59
N LYS A 716 -20.96 -29.74 19.44
CA LYS A 716 -20.63 -31.18 19.41
C LYS A 716 -20.84 -31.73 20.81
N LYS A 717 -22.10 -31.99 21.16
CA LYS A 717 -22.46 -32.73 22.37
C LYS A 717 -21.88 -34.16 22.27
N GLY A 718 -20.88 -34.45 23.10
CA GLY A 718 -20.50 -35.82 23.41
C GLY A 718 -19.49 -36.51 22.50
N GLU A 719 -18.99 -35.92 21.42
CA GLU A 719 -17.75 -36.41 20.83
C GLU A 719 -16.60 -35.93 21.74
N LYS A 720 -16.05 -36.81 22.60
CA LYS A 720 -14.61 -36.77 22.84
C LYS A 720 -14.02 -36.56 21.47
N GLN A 721 -13.51 -35.37 21.17
CA GLN A 721 -12.86 -35.08 19.90
C GLN A 721 -11.98 -36.28 19.61
N GLY A 722 -12.41 -37.14 18.66
CA GLY A 722 -11.53 -38.15 18.13
C GLY A 722 -10.36 -37.36 17.59
N LEU A 723 -9.33 -37.23 18.44
CA LEU A 723 -8.09 -36.58 18.13
C LEU A 723 -7.52 -37.35 16.95
N GLY A 724 -7.93 -36.97 15.74
CA GLY A 724 -7.16 -37.30 14.58
C GLY A 724 -5.72 -36.93 14.90
N MET A 725 -4.74 -37.62 14.36
CA MET A 725 -3.30 -37.41 14.64
C MET A 725 -2.84 -35.94 14.67
N TRP A 726 -3.71 -35.00 14.23
CA TRP A 726 -3.41 -33.56 14.05
C TRP A 726 -4.31 -32.61 14.86
N ASP A 727 -5.34 -33.09 15.55
CA ASP A 727 -6.24 -32.27 16.37
C ASP A 727 -5.80 -32.28 17.83
N PHE A 728 -4.86 -31.40 18.16
CA PHE A 728 -4.39 -31.24 19.54
C PHE A 728 -5.16 -30.12 20.25
N PRO A 729 -5.51 -30.31 21.52
CA PRO A 729 -6.11 -29.25 22.32
C PRO A 729 -5.14 -28.09 22.47
N LEU A 730 -5.68 -26.87 22.47
CA LEU A 730 -4.92 -25.66 22.75
C LEU A 730 -4.25 -25.79 24.12
N THR A 731 -2.93 -25.69 24.17
CA THR A 731 -2.15 -25.71 25.41
C THR A 731 -1.49 -24.35 25.60
N LEU A 732 -2.10 -23.53 26.45
CA LEU A 732 -1.57 -22.22 26.75
C LEU A 732 -0.17 -22.32 27.36
N PRO A 733 0.74 -21.37 27.07
CA PRO A 733 2.03 -21.27 27.71
C PRO A 733 1.89 -20.67 29.13
N LEU A 734 1.17 -21.35 30.00
CA LEU A 734 0.87 -21.02 31.37
C LEU A 734 0.91 -22.30 32.21
N PRO A 735 1.08 -22.24 33.54
CA PRO A 735 1.08 -23.42 34.42
C PRO A 735 -0.16 -24.29 34.26
N GLU A 736 -1.34 -23.72 34.06
CA GLU A 736 -2.58 -24.46 33.80
C GLU A 736 -2.58 -25.26 32.50
N GLY A 737 -1.72 -24.93 31.54
CA GLY A 737 -1.54 -25.68 30.28
C GLY A 737 -0.57 -26.86 30.43
N TYR A 738 0.01 -27.11 31.60
CA TYR A 738 0.93 -28.19 31.85
C TYR A 738 0.24 -29.47 32.19
N ASP A 739 0.63 -30.56 31.53
CA ASP A 739 0.18 -31.93 31.84
C ASP A 739 1.38 -32.83 32.06
N ARG A 740 1.57 -33.30 33.30
CA ARG A 740 2.70 -34.17 33.71
C ARG A 740 2.83 -35.46 32.89
N LYS A 741 1.73 -35.96 32.31
CA LYS A 741 1.77 -37.16 31.49
C LYS A 741 2.29 -36.93 30.08
N ARG A 742 2.19 -35.71 29.61
CA ARG A 742 2.51 -35.29 28.24
C ARG A 742 3.77 -34.42 28.15
N ASP A 743 4.01 -33.57 29.16
CA ASP A 743 5.05 -32.61 29.17
C ASP A 743 6.34 -33.16 29.80
N ILE A 744 7.44 -33.09 29.07
CA ILE A 744 8.76 -33.54 29.53
C ILE A 744 9.40 -32.51 30.47
N TYR A 745 9.14 -31.21 30.21
CA TYR A 745 9.69 -30.11 30.98
C TYR A 745 8.67 -29.56 31.98
N PRO A 746 9.10 -29.06 33.15
CA PRO A 746 8.20 -28.40 34.09
C PRO A 746 7.72 -27.05 33.51
N PRO A 747 6.56 -26.55 33.96
CA PRO A 747 6.04 -25.29 33.49
C PRO A 747 6.96 -24.12 33.86
N HIS A 748 7.15 -23.19 32.90
CA HIS A 748 7.80 -21.94 33.22
C HIS A 748 6.93 -21.10 34.17
N ARG A 749 7.57 -20.50 35.16
CA ARG A 749 6.88 -19.58 36.09
C ARG A 749 6.99 -18.17 35.56
N HIS A 750 5.84 -17.58 35.24
CA HIS A 750 5.71 -16.17 34.88
C HIS A 750 5.19 -15.42 36.10
N GLU A 751 5.85 -14.31 36.46
CA GLU A 751 5.48 -13.58 37.69
C GLU A 751 4.25 -12.68 37.46
N THR A 752 4.33 -11.71 36.54
CA THR A 752 3.28 -10.72 36.30
C THR A 752 2.83 -10.72 34.85
N TYR A 753 3.76 -10.91 33.93
CA TYR A 753 3.49 -10.83 32.50
C TYR A 753 3.85 -12.13 31.79
N ARG A 754 2.99 -12.54 30.85
CA ARG A 754 3.28 -13.51 29.81
C ARG A 754 2.82 -12.91 28.50
N TRP A 755 3.76 -12.30 27.77
CA TRP A 755 3.45 -11.65 26.51
C TRP A 755 3.03 -12.66 25.44
N SER A 756 1.91 -12.36 24.76
CA SER A 756 1.29 -13.24 23.77
C SER A 756 0.73 -12.42 22.62
N MET A 757 0.61 -13.06 21.45
CA MET A 757 -0.02 -12.49 20.28
C MET A 757 -1.14 -13.40 19.79
N VAL A 758 -2.27 -12.82 19.45
CA VAL A 758 -3.34 -13.50 18.72
C VAL A 758 -3.32 -13.03 17.26
N VAL A 759 -3.39 -13.98 16.33
CA VAL A 759 -3.45 -13.75 14.89
C VAL A 759 -4.78 -14.26 14.35
N ASP A 760 -5.68 -13.34 14.01
CA ASP A 760 -6.99 -13.70 13.45
C ASP A 760 -6.89 -13.84 11.92
N LEU A 761 -6.96 -15.09 11.42
CA LEU A 761 -6.87 -15.38 9.99
C LEU A 761 -8.10 -14.94 9.20
N ASP A 762 -9.24 -14.78 9.87
CA ASP A 762 -10.44 -14.23 9.24
C ASP A 762 -10.34 -12.73 8.99
N ARG A 763 -9.52 -12.02 9.79
CA ARG A 763 -9.22 -10.60 9.62
C ARG A 763 -8.00 -10.33 8.75
N CYS A 764 -7.08 -11.26 8.61
CA CYS A 764 -5.88 -11.07 7.79
C CYS A 764 -6.24 -11.01 6.31
N ILE A 765 -5.80 -9.94 5.63
CA ILE A 765 -6.00 -9.74 4.17
C ILE A 765 -4.75 -10.01 3.34
N GLY A 766 -3.62 -10.36 3.96
CA GLY A 766 -2.38 -10.64 3.23
C GLY A 766 -1.56 -9.42 2.79
N CYS A 767 -1.89 -8.19 3.20
CA CYS A 767 -1.34 -6.95 2.65
C CYS A 767 0.14 -6.65 2.97
N ASN A 768 0.84 -7.47 3.74
CA ASN A 768 2.26 -7.31 4.11
C ASN A 768 2.65 -6.01 4.84
N ALA A 769 1.70 -5.17 5.28
CA ALA A 769 1.99 -3.95 6.04
C ALA A 769 2.77 -4.24 7.33
N CYS A 770 2.46 -5.36 8.00
CA CYS A 770 3.14 -5.82 9.22
C CYS A 770 4.61 -6.20 8.97
N ALA A 771 4.93 -6.79 7.81
CA ALA A 771 6.31 -7.09 7.43
C ALA A 771 7.10 -5.79 7.19
N ALA A 772 6.57 -4.84 6.42
CA ALA A 772 7.21 -3.55 6.19
C ALA A 772 7.43 -2.77 7.49
N ALA A 773 6.45 -2.76 8.40
CA ALA A 773 6.58 -2.13 9.72
C ALA A 773 7.67 -2.78 10.58
N CYS A 774 7.85 -4.12 10.47
CA CYS A 774 8.90 -4.86 11.16
C CYS A 774 10.28 -4.47 10.64
N TYR A 775 10.46 -4.35 9.32
CA TYR A 775 11.70 -3.86 8.72
C TYR A 775 12.07 -2.47 9.25
N ALA A 776 11.10 -1.56 9.27
CA ALA A 776 11.30 -0.18 9.72
C ALA A 776 11.63 -0.07 11.22
N GLU A 777 10.95 -0.86 12.07
CA GLU A 777 11.12 -0.78 13.53
C GLU A 777 12.39 -1.43 14.02
N ASN A 778 12.75 -2.60 13.44
CA ASN A 778 13.76 -3.49 14.00
C ASN A 778 15.11 -3.45 13.26
N ASN A 779 15.35 -2.41 12.47
CA ASN A 779 16.59 -2.23 11.70
C ASN A 779 16.95 -3.48 10.87
N LEU A 780 15.95 -4.06 10.18
CA LEU A 780 16.22 -5.21 9.33
C LEU A 780 16.91 -4.76 8.04
N GLY A 781 17.94 -5.49 7.65
CA GLY A 781 18.67 -5.23 6.43
C GLY A 781 17.92 -5.71 5.18
N VAL A 782 18.19 -5.07 4.06
CA VAL A 782 17.72 -5.44 2.73
C VAL A 782 18.82 -6.26 2.06
N VAL A 783 18.51 -7.50 1.66
CA VAL A 783 19.52 -8.43 1.13
C VAL A 783 19.63 -8.38 -0.41
N GLY A 784 18.55 -7.98 -1.09
CA GLY A 784 18.48 -7.90 -2.55
C GLY A 784 18.07 -9.21 -3.22
N MET A 785 17.79 -9.12 -4.52
CA MET A 785 17.21 -10.17 -5.35
C MET A 785 18.03 -11.47 -5.30
N GLU A 786 19.33 -11.41 -5.57
CA GLU A 786 20.19 -12.58 -5.64
C GLU A 786 20.23 -13.36 -4.32
N ARG A 787 20.27 -12.64 -3.20
CA ARG A 787 20.33 -13.28 -1.88
C ARG A 787 19.00 -13.91 -1.46
N ILE A 788 17.87 -13.36 -1.93
CA ILE A 788 16.55 -14.01 -1.79
C ILE A 788 16.55 -15.32 -2.58
N MET A 789 17.04 -15.33 -3.82
CA MET A 789 17.15 -16.57 -4.62
C MET A 789 18.04 -17.64 -3.94
N GLU A 790 19.03 -17.22 -3.14
CA GLU A 790 19.87 -18.11 -2.32
C GLU A 790 19.19 -18.56 -1.01
N GLY A 791 17.96 -18.10 -0.72
CA GLY A 791 17.25 -18.40 0.53
C GLY A 791 17.81 -17.67 1.76
N ARG A 792 18.47 -16.51 1.57
CA ARG A 792 19.11 -15.72 2.64
C ARG A 792 18.27 -14.50 3.06
N GLU A 793 16.97 -14.58 2.94
CA GLU A 793 16.06 -13.53 3.40
C GLU A 793 16.20 -13.25 4.90
N MET A 794 15.98 -11.98 5.31
CA MET A 794 16.12 -11.54 6.69
C MET A 794 14.81 -11.11 7.37
N ALA A 795 13.66 -11.37 6.75
CA ALA A 795 12.35 -11.04 7.30
C ALA A 795 12.08 -11.77 8.62
N TRP A 796 11.84 -11.03 9.72
CA TRP A 796 11.44 -11.61 11.02
C TRP A 796 9.96 -11.98 11.09
N LEU A 797 9.16 -11.34 10.25
CA LEU A 797 7.76 -11.64 10.04
C LEU A 797 7.51 -11.75 8.53
N SER A 798 6.96 -12.89 8.13
CA SER A 798 6.54 -13.16 6.76
C SER A 798 5.04 -13.46 6.75
N VAL A 799 4.33 -13.04 5.72
CA VAL A 799 2.94 -13.44 5.52
C VAL A 799 2.93 -14.53 4.48
N GLU A 800 2.84 -15.77 4.93
CA GLU A 800 2.81 -16.94 4.06
C GLU A 800 1.46 -17.05 3.36
N ARG A 801 1.46 -17.62 2.16
CA ARG A 801 0.27 -17.87 1.37
C ARG A 801 0.09 -19.37 1.19
N PHE A 802 -1.07 -19.89 1.59
CA PHE A 802 -1.44 -21.28 1.37
C PHE A 802 -2.65 -21.36 0.46
N LEU A 803 -2.56 -22.22 -0.57
CA LEU A 803 -3.64 -22.53 -1.48
C LEU A 803 -4.39 -23.77 -0.95
N ASP A 804 -5.71 -23.79 -1.17
CA ASP A 804 -6.52 -24.97 -0.86
C ASP A 804 -6.21 -26.08 -1.90
N PRO A 805 -5.78 -27.27 -1.49
CA PRO A 805 -5.49 -28.36 -2.43
C PRO A 805 -6.68 -28.79 -3.30
N LYS A 806 -7.92 -28.54 -2.86
CA LYS A 806 -9.14 -28.86 -3.61
C LYS A 806 -9.52 -27.76 -4.61
N ASP A 807 -9.15 -26.54 -4.34
CA ASP A 807 -9.39 -25.38 -5.22
C ASP A 807 -8.25 -24.38 -5.06
N LEU A 808 -7.25 -24.49 -5.93
CA LEU A 808 -6.04 -23.64 -5.90
C LEU A 808 -6.31 -22.13 -6.07
N ARG A 809 -7.56 -21.74 -6.35
CA ARG A 809 -8.00 -20.35 -6.37
C ARG A 809 -8.32 -19.81 -4.98
N LYS A 810 -8.55 -20.69 -3.99
CA LYS A 810 -8.81 -20.31 -2.60
C LYS A 810 -7.51 -20.11 -1.85
N VAL A 811 -7.34 -18.90 -1.33
CA VAL A 811 -6.11 -18.46 -0.69
C VAL A 811 -6.36 -18.19 0.80
N THR A 812 -5.42 -18.60 1.64
CA THR A 812 -5.38 -18.18 3.05
C THR A 812 -4.00 -17.64 3.39
N PHE A 813 -3.98 -16.48 4.01
CA PHE A 813 -2.76 -15.80 4.44
C PHE A 813 -2.45 -16.12 5.90
N LEU A 814 -1.17 -16.44 6.18
CA LEU A 814 -0.68 -16.79 7.50
C LEU A 814 0.49 -15.88 7.89
N PRO A 815 0.31 -14.86 8.70
CA PRO A 815 1.42 -14.12 9.31
C PRO A 815 2.23 -15.08 10.20
N MET A 816 3.49 -15.33 9.83
CA MET A 816 4.39 -16.22 10.53
C MET A 816 5.59 -15.45 11.11
N LEU A 817 5.82 -15.63 12.41
CA LEU A 817 6.89 -14.98 13.17
C LEU A 817 7.37 -15.94 14.28
N CYS A 818 8.39 -15.53 15.06
CA CYS A 818 8.80 -16.33 16.21
C CYS A 818 7.64 -16.56 17.16
N GLN A 819 7.40 -17.83 17.50
CA GLN A 819 6.26 -18.24 18.31
C GLN A 819 6.47 -18.01 19.81
N HIS A 820 7.67 -17.62 20.24
CA HIS A 820 8.04 -17.46 21.65
C HIS A 820 7.58 -18.64 22.52
N CYS A 821 7.92 -19.85 22.03
CA CYS A 821 7.53 -21.11 22.67
C CYS A 821 8.09 -21.23 24.08
N ASP A 822 7.31 -21.71 25.07
CA ASP A 822 7.84 -22.02 26.40
C ASP A 822 8.74 -23.26 26.35
N ASP A 823 8.31 -24.34 25.69
CA ASP A 823 9.16 -25.49 25.43
C ASP A 823 9.92 -25.29 24.09
N ALA A 824 10.89 -24.34 24.10
CA ALA A 824 11.53 -23.84 22.90
C ALA A 824 12.62 -24.80 22.37
N PRO A 825 12.39 -25.51 21.22
CA PRO A 825 13.36 -26.42 20.65
C PRO A 825 14.66 -25.73 20.23
N CYS A 826 14.63 -24.41 20.06
CA CYS A 826 15.82 -23.64 19.70
C CYS A 826 16.75 -23.36 20.89
N GLU A 827 16.26 -23.46 22.13
CA GLU A 827 17.10 -23.26 23.34
C GLU A 827 17.93 -24.49 23.67
N SER A 828 17.30 -25.67 23.66
CA SER A 828 17.93 -26.92 24.01
C SER A 828 19.12 -27.31 23.12
N VAL A 829 19.11 -26.89 21.85
CA VAL A 829 20.20 -27.22 20.88
C VAL A 829 21.26 -26.14 20.78
N CYS A 830 21.19 -25.04 21.53
CA CYS A 830 22.17 -23.98 21.44
C CYS A 830 23.34 -24.24 22.41
N PRO A 831 24.58 -24.45 21.89
CA PRO A 831 25.73 -24.80 22.76
C PRO A 831 26.15 -23.65 23.68
N VAL A 832 25.71 -22.42 23.44
CA VAL A 832 26.12 -21.23 24.18
C VAL A 832 24.91 -20.51 24.84
N PHE A 833 23.75 -21.12 24.83
CA PHE A 833 22.51 -20.55 25.42
C PHE A 833 22.23 -19.11 24.97
N ALA A 834 22.45 -18.83 23.69
CA ALA A 834 22.13 -17.51 23.11
C ALA A 834 20.62 -17.24 23.03
N PRO A 835 19.74 -18.20 22.63
CA PRO A 835 18.31 -18.09 22.88
C PRO A 835 17.99 -18.54 24.31
N HIS A 836 17.19 -17.76 25.04
CA HIS A 836 16.74 -18.11 26.39
C HIS A 836 15.49 -17.31 26.78
N HIS A 837 14.68 -17.85 27.69
CA HIS A 837 13.49 -17.20 28.20
C HIS A 837 13.78 -16.06 29.16
N SER A 838 13.00 -14.99 29.04
CA SER A 838 12.85 -13.99 30.12
C SER A 838 11.76 -14.43 31.11
N LYS A 839 11.69 -13.76 32.25
CA LYS A 839 10.63 -13.97 33.26
C LYS A 839 9.22 -13.67 32.70
N GLU A 840 9.11 -12.89 31.63
CA GLU A 840 7.88 -12.51 30.95
C GLU A 840 7.56 -13.41 29.72
N GLY A 841 8.26 -14.53 29.60
CA GLY A 841 8.06 -15.51 28.55
C GLY A 841 8.59 -15.14 27.18
N LEU A 842 9.40 -14.09 27.06
CA LEU A 842 10.05 -13.76 25.79
C LEU A 842 11.22 -14.72 25.54
N ASN A 843 11.18 -15.46 24.43
CA ASN A 843 12.36 -16.16 23.95
C ASN A 843 13.33 -15.13 23.35
N ASN A 844 14.28 -14.68 24.14
CA ASN A 844 15.27 -13.68 23.72
C ASN A 844 16.37 -14.31 22.86
N GLN A 845 17.03 -13.48 22.05
CA GLN A 845 18.27 -13.84 21.34
C GLN A 845 19.39 -12.91 21.83
N VAL A 846 20.34 -13.46 22.58
CA VAL A 846 21.50 -12.70 23.04
C VAL A 846 22.57 -12.73 21.94
N TYR A 847 22.66 -11.66 21.17
CA TYR A 847 23.51 -11.58 19.99
C TYR A 847 24.98 -11.79 20.32
N ASN A 848 25.47 -11.23 21.44
CA ASN A 848 26.87 -11.34 21.87
C ASN A 848 27.29 -12.76 22.30
N ARG A 849 26.33 -13.63 22.63
CA ARG A 849 26.60 -15.05 22.91
C ARG A 849 26.56 -15.91 21.66
N CYS A 850 25.87 -15.45 20.61
CA CYS A 850 25.65 -16.24 19.43
C CYS A 850 26.94 -16.43 18.62
N ILE A 851 27.38 -17.68 18.44
CA ILE A 851 28.54 -18.07 17.63
C ILE A 851 28.17 -18.60 16.24
N GLY A 852 26.89 -18.57 15.87
CA GLY A 852 26.45 -18.86 14.51
C GLY A 852 26.39 -20.33 14.10
N THR A 853 26.29 -21.27 15.03
CA THR A 853 26.18 -22.71 14.73
C THR A 853 24.93 -23.07 13.94
N ARG A 854 23.90 -22.26 13.99
CA ARG A 854 22.59 -22.40 13.28
C ARG A 854 21.74 -23.61 13.68
N PHE A 855 22.14 -24.40 14.68
CA PHE A 855 21.32 -25.52 15.17
C PHE A 855 19.91 -25.07 15.56
N CYS A 856 19.77 -23.92 16.19
CA CYS A 856 18.47 -23.33 16.55
C CYS A 856 17.57 -23.00 15.33
N SER A 857 18.15 -22.69 14.19
CA SER A 857 17.42 -22.48 12.92
C SER A 857 16.91 -23.81 12.37
N GLN A 858 17.75 -24.84 12.38
CA GLN A 858 17.37 -26.17 11.89
C GLN A 858 16.31 -26.81 12.78
N ASN A 859 16.42 -26.66 14.10
CA ASN A 859 15.52 -27.27 15.07
C ASN A 859 14.20 -26.49 15.25
N CYS A 860 14.10 -25.24 14.78
CA CYS A 860 12.86 -24.48 14.82
C CYS A 860 11.86 -25.07 13.83
N PRO A 861 10.70 -25.62 14.29
CA PRO A 861 9.71 -26.20 13.38
C PRO A 861 9.02 -25.14 12.50
N TYR A 862 8.94 -23.91 12.99
CA TYR A 862 8.32 -22.77 12.31
C TYR A 862 9.24 -22.09 11.29
N LYS A 863 10.55 -22.41 11.28
CA LYS A 863 11.55 -21.86 10.36
C LYS A 863 11.65 -20.32 10.34
N VAL A 864 11.45 -19.68 11.48
CA VAL A 864 11.37 -18.21 11.65
C VAL A 864 12.64 -17.60 12.25
N ARG A 865 13.71 -18.32 12.26
CA ARG A 865 15.03 -17.87 12.73
C ARG A 865 15.95 -17.63 11.55
N ARG A 866 16.40 -16.38 11.38
CA ARG A 866 17.21 -15.94 10.24
C ARG A 866 18.69 -15.85 10.65
N PHE A 867 19.56 -16.36 9.81
CA PHE A 867 21.00 -16.22 10.02
C PHE A 867 21.51 -15.00 9.28
N ASN A 868 22.19 -14.10 9.99
CA ASN A 868 22.76 -12.90 9.39
C ASN A 868 24.11 -13.23 8.72
N TRP A 869 24.10 -13.23 7.40
CA TRP A 869 25.27 -13.48 6.56
C TRP A 869 26.06 -12.20 6.25
N PHE A 870 25.55 -11.02 6.67
CA PHE A 870 25.90 -9.73 6.09
C PHE A 870 26.50 -8.78 7.11
N ASP A 871 27.49 -7.99 6.66
CA ASP A 871 27.90 -6.75 7.33
C ASP A 871 27.07 -5.61 6.77
N TRP A 872 26.09 -5.15 7.54
CA TRP A 872 25.16 -4.13 7.11
C TRP A 872 25.86 -2.78 6.95
N ARG A 873 25.99 -2.34 5.72
CA ARG A 873 26.45 -0.99 5.36
C ARG A 873 25.33 -0.25 4.69
N TRP A 874 24.73 0.64 5.41
CA TRP A 874 23.67 1.48 4.89
C TRP A 874 24.26 2.61 4.06
N PRO A 875 23.93 2.75 2.75
CA PRO A 875 24.38 3.89 1.95
C PRO A 875 23.90 5.19 2.60
N LYS A 876 24.80 6.17 2.75
CA LYS A 876 24.42 7.47 3.32
C LYS A 876 23.50 8.23 2.35
N PRO A 877 22.42 8.87 2.81
CA PRO A 877 21.99 9.08 4.21
C PRO A 877 21.01 8.03 4.75
N LEU A 878 20.80 6.88 4.09
CA LEU A 878 19.83 5.86 4.49
C LEU A 878 20.07 5.31 5.93
N ASN A 879 21.31 5.40 6.42
CA ASN A 879 21.64 5.08 7.80
C ASN A 879 20.91 5.95 8.85
N LEU A 880 20.40 7.12 8.46
CA LEU A 880 19.67 8.03 9.37
C LEU A 880 18.26 7.52 9.74
N GLN A 881 17.70 6.57 8.96
CA GLN A 881 16.44 5.94 9.28
C GLN A 881 16.51 4.96 10.46
N LEU A 882 17.72 4.51 10.85
CA LEU A 882 17.89 3.47 11.86
C LEU A 882 17.34 3.90 13.22
N ASN A 883 16.56 2.99 13.83
CA ASN A 883 16.03 3.14 15.16
C ASN A 883 17.16 2.96 16.20
N PRO A 884 17.50 3.98 17.00
CA PRO A 884 18.58 3.89 17.97
C PRO A 884 18.28 2.96 19.15
N ASP A 885 17.00 2.65 19.38
CA ASP A 885 16.56 1.76 20.46
C ASP A 885 16.74 0.27 20.13
N VAL A 886 17.14 -0.03 18.87
CA VAL A 886 17.32 -1.39 18.37
C VAL A 886 18.72 -1.58 17.80
N THR A 887 19.46 -2.54 18.34
CA THR A 887 20.80 -2.88 17.87
C THR A 887 20.80 -3.32 16.40
N VAL A 888 21.74 -2.81 15.60
CA VAL A 888 22.09 -3.39 14.30
C VAL A 888 23.00 -4.59 14.55
N ARG A 889 22.58 -5.76 14.06
CA ARG A 889 23.31 -7.01 14.31
C ARG A 889 24.44 -7.16 13.31
N SER A 890 25.54 -7.74 13.77
CA SER A 890 26.68 -8.10 12.92
C SER A 890 26.43 -9.44 12.20
N LYS A 891 27.22 -9.72 11.17
CA LYS A 891 27.21 -11.04 10.53
C LYS A 891 27.58 -12.14 11.52
N GLY A 892 27.13 -13.35 11.27
CA GLY A 892 27.45 -14.54 12.05
C GLY A 892 26.51 -14.81 13.23
N VAL A 893 25.46 -14.01 13.41
CA VAL A 893 24.47 -14.21 14.49
C VAL A 893 23.10 -14.60 13.94
N MET A 894 22.31 -15.25 14.79
CA MET A 894 20.92 -15.53 14.49
C MET A 894 20.02 -14.36 14.88
N GLU A 895 19.03 -14.05 14.05
CA GLU A 895 18.03 -13.03 14.28
C GLU A 895 16.62 -13.63 14.26
N LYS A 896 15.69 -13.02 14.97
CA LYS A 896 14.28 -13.41 15.01
C LYS A 896 13.40 -12.31 15.61
N CYS A 897 12.09 -12.44 15.47
CA CYS A 897 11.14 -11.56 16.13
C CYS A 897 11.37 -11.54 17.66
N SER A 898 11.39 -10.35 18.25
CA SER A 898 11.53 -10.09 19.70
C SER A 898 10.24 -9.59 20.35
N PHE A 899 9.10 -9.59 19.64
CA PHE A 899 7.86 -8.85 20.02
C PHE A 899 8.10 -7.36 20.23
N CYS A 900 9.08 -6.79 19.53
CA CYS A 900 9.51 -5.40 19.73
C CYS A 900 9.84 -5.11 21.20
N VAL A 901 10.78 -5.87 21.77
CA VAL A 901 11.16 -5.80 23.19
C VAL A 901 11.49 -4.39 23.65
N GLN A 902 11.98 -3.50 22.78
CA GLN A 902 12.21 -2.09 23.06
C GLN A 902 10.90 -1.38 23.47
N ARG A 903 9.78 -1.68 22.79
CA ARG A 903 8.48 -1.09 23.13
C ARG A 903 7.92 -1.62 24.45
N ILE A 904 8.18 -2.90 24.76
CA ILE A 904 7.85 -3.48 26.06
C ILE A 904 8.62 -2.77 27.16
N LYS A 905 9.93 -2.54 26.96
CA LYS A 905 10.79 -1.83 27.91
C LYS A 905 10.35 -0.36 28.11
N ASP A 906 9.96 0.33 27.04
CA ASP A 906 9.44 1.68 27.12
C ASP A 906 8.15 1.74 27.99
N ALA A 907 7.23 0.78 27.77
CA ALA A 907 6.02 0.68 28.58
C ALA A 907 6.30 0.36 30.05
N HIS A 908 7.30 -0.50 30.32
CA HIS A 908 7.77 -0.73 31.71
C HIS A 908 8.33 0.53 32.35
N GLY A 909 9.10 1.33 31.60
CA GLY A 909 9.61 2.62 32.06
C GLY A 909 8.47 3.56 32.50
N ILE A 910 7.48 3.75 31.63
CA ILE A 910 6.31 4.61 31.90
C ILE A 910 5.50 4.07 33.09
N ALA A 911 5.20 2.76 33.11
CA ALA A 911 4.43 2.16 34.18
C ALA A 911 5.13 2.27 35.56
N LYS A 912 6.46 2.13 35.58
CA LYS A 912 7.28 2.30 36.79
C LYS A 912 7.25 3.74 37.29
N ASP A 913 7.37 4.73 36.37
CA ASP A 913 7.31 6.15 36.72
C ASP A 913 5.93 6.52 37.32
N GLU A 914 4.87 5.92 36.75
CA GLU A 914 3.49 6.08 37.24
C GLU A 914 3.11 5.14 38.39
N LYS A 915 4.01 4.31 38.90
CA LYS A 915 3.83 3.34 39.99
C LYS A 915 2.63 2.41 39.78
N ARG A 916 2.48 1.86 38.59
CA ARG A 916 1.42 0.94 38.18
C ARG A 916 1.95 -0.19 37.30
N GLU A 917 1.10 -1.15 37.01
CA GLU A 917 1.34 -2.14 35.97
C GLU A 917 1.03 -1.59 34.57
N ILE A 918 1.54 -2.26 33.53
CA ILE A 918 1.25 -1.96 32.12
C ILE A 918 -0.20 -2.33 31.85
N ARG A 919 -0.96 -1.41 31.26
CA ARG A 919 -2.36 -1.63 30.88
C ARG A 919 -2.45 -2.34 29.53
N ASP A 920 -3.58 -3.03 29.31
CA ASP A 920 -3.87 -3.64 28.00
C ASP A 920 -3.89 -2.59 26.89
N GLY A 921 -3.24 -2.91 25.76
CA GLY A 921 -3.12 -2.02 24.62
C GLY A 921 -1.98 -0.98 24.68
N GLU A 922 -1.29 -0.78 25.81
CA GLU A 922 -0.14 0.14 25.90
C GLU A 922 1.08 -0.37 25.14
N VAL A 923 1.28 -1.69 25.10
CA VAL A 923 2.33 -2.29 24.28
C VAL A 923 1.75 -2.71 22.94
N GLN A 924 2.17 -2.05 21.89
CA GLN A 924 1.82 -2.42 20.52
C GLN A 924 3.08 -2.66 19.70
N PRO A 925 3.48 -3.91 19.43
CA PRO A 925 4.51 -4.20 18.45
C PRO A 925 4.20 -3.52 17.11
N ALA A 926 5.22 -3.15 16.34
CA ALA A 926 5.06 -2.38 15.11
C ALA A 926 4.09 -3.05 14.09
N CYS A 927 4.10 -4.38 14.04
CA CYS A 927 3.17 -5.16 13.20
C CYS A 927 1.71 -5.06 13.65
N VAL A 928 1.46 -4.99 14.95
CA VAL A 928 0.11 -4.81 15.53
C VAL A 928 -0.39 -3.39 15.30
N GLN A 929 0.48 -2.42 15.57
CA GLN A 929 0.15 -1.00 15.43
C GLN A 929 -0.27 -0.67 13.98
N THR A 930 0.46 -1.16 12.98
CA THR A 930 0.21 -0.83 11.58
C THR A 930 -0.95 -1.58 10.94
N CYS A 931 -1.38 -2.74 11.48
CA CYS A 931 -2.32 -3.65 10.84
C CYS A 931 -3.68 -3.00 10.55
N PRO A 932 -4.08 -2.77 9.27
CA PRO A 932 -5.30 -2.03 8.93
C PRO A 932 -6.58 -2.75 9.37
N THR A 933 -6.54 -4.07 9.47
CA THR A 933 -7.70 -4.91 9.76
C THR A 933 -7.74 -5.41 11.20
N ARG A 934 -6.76 -5.03 12.04
CA ARG A 934 -6.59 -5.55 13.40
C ARG A 934 -6.56 -7.10 13.45
N ALA A 935 -5.89 -7.71 12.50
CA ALA A 935 -5.69 -9.16 12.48
C ALA A 935 -4.65 -9.61 13.52
N LEU A 936 -3.79 -8.72 13.99
CA LEU A 936 -2.77 -8.96 15.01
C LEU A 936 -3.16 -8.24 16.28
N ILE A 937 -3.25 -8.96 17.39
CA ILE A 937 -3.60 -8.44 18.72
C ILE A 937 -2.49 -8.89 19.67
N PHE A 938 -2.03 -8.01 20.57
CA PHE A 938 -0.93 -8.28 21.49
C PHE A 938 -1.30 -7.85 22.91
N GLY A 939 -0.92 -8.67 23.92
CA GLY A 939 -1.21 -8.35 25.31
C GLY A 939 -0.62 -9.34 26.30
N ASN A 940 -0.96 -9.16 27.58
CA ASN A 940 -0.55 -10.01 28.67
C ASN A 940 -1.54 -11.18 28.86
N LEU A 941 -1.08 -12.40 28.66
CA LEU A 941 -1.90 -13.61 28.80
C LEU A 941 -2.24 -13.95 30.27
N MET A 942 -1.45 -13.43 31.26
CA MET A 942 -1.71 -13.65 32.69
C MET A 942 -2.93 -12.86 33.21
N ASP A 943 -3.20 -11.71 32.62
CA ASP A 943 -4.35 -10.88 32.99
C ASP A 943 -5.61 -11.35 32.22
N LYS A 944 -6.59 -11.84 32.98
CA LYS A 944 -7.87 -12.36 32.46
C LYS A 944 -8.73 -11.30 31.74
N ASN A 945 -8.47 -10.02 32.00
CA ASN A 945 -9.26 -8.91 31.43
C ASN A 945 -8.77 -8.48 30.06
N THR A 946 -7.55 -8.85 29.64
CA THR A 946 -6.96 -8.44 28.37
C THR A 946 -7.72 -9.02 27.16
N GLU A 947 -7.65 -8.30 26.03
CA GLU A 947 -8.24 -8.73 24.76
C GLU A 947 -7.62 -10.07 24.30
N VAL A 948 -6.30 -10.24 24.47
CA VAL A 948 -5.60 -11.49 24.11
C VAL A 948 -6.15 -12.66 24.93
N ARG A 949 -6.35 -12.51 26.23
CA ARG A 949 -6.85 -13.58 27.09
C ARG A 949 -8.27 -14.02 26.71
N LYS A 950 -9.14 -13.06 26.36
CA LYS A 950 -10.50 -13.36 25.88
C LYS A 950 -10.48 -14.11 24.54
N LEU A 951 -9.59 -13.71 23.62
CA LEU A 951 -9.50 -14.32 22.29
C LEU A 951 -8.91 -15.73 22.30
N VAL A 952 -8.08 -16.11 23.27
CA VAL A 952 -7.60 -17.49 23.37
C VAL A 952 -8.69 -18.45 23.86
N GLU A 953 -9.78 -17.95 24.39
CA GLU A 953 -10.97 -18.72 24.74
C GLU A 953 -11.98 -18.84 23.58
N ASP A 954 -11.73 -18.14 22.45
CA ASP A 954 -12.54 -18.26 21.23
C ASP A 954 -12.45 -19.69 20.69
N ARG A 955 -13.59 -20.26 20.26
CA ARG A 955 -13.68 -21.61 19.67
C ARG A 955 -12.83 -21.79 18.41
N ARG A 956 -12.44 -20.70 17.76
CA ARG A 956 -11.53 -20.70 16.61
C ARG A 956 -10.06 -20.80 16.98
N ALA A 957 -9.71 -20.65 18.27
CA ALA A 957 -8.32 -20.61 18.71
C ALA A 957 -7.62 -21.96 18.47
N TYR A 958 -6.41 -21.88 17.91
CA TYR A 958 -5.54 -23.03 17.70
C TYR A 958 -4.07 -22.61 17.70
N GLN A 959 -3.18 -23.59 17.81
CA GLN A 959 -1.74 -23.42 17.70
C GLN A 959 -1.24 -24.07 16.41
N VAL A 960 -0.47 -23.34 15.62
CA VAL A 960 0.18 -23.90 14.44
C VAL A 960 1.13 -25.02 14.87
N MET A 961 1.01 -26.21 14.25
CA MET A 961 1.73 -27.41 14.65
C MET A 961 1.61 -27.75 16.15
N GLY A 962 0.43 -27.57 16.74
CA GLY A 962 0.16 -27.83 18.17
C GLY A 962 0.56 -29.24 18.63
N TYR A 963 0.57 -30.24 17.73
CA TYR A 963 1.02 -31.59 17.99
C TYR A 963 2.50 -31.69 18.42
N LEU A 964 3.32 -30.68 18.15
CA LEU A 964 4.72 -30.63 18.63
C LEU A 964 4.83 -30.20 20.10
N ASN A 965 3.73 -29.73 20.68
CA ASN A 965 3.63 -29.31 22.08
C ASN A 965 4.72 -28.34 22.55
N THR A 966 5.13 -27.42 21.67
CA THR A 966 6.16 -26.42 21.98
C THR A 966 5.62 -25.27 22.83
N LYS A 967 4.32 -25.27 23.13
CA LYS A 967 3.60 -24.23 23.91
C LYS A 967 3.86 -22.82 23.40
N PRO A 968 3.49 -22.52 22.14
CA PRO A 968 3.72 -21.22 21.54
C PRO A 968 2.87 -20.13 22.21
N ALA A 969 3.44 -18.92 22.30
CA ALA A 969 2.74 -17.72 22.73
C ALA A 969 2.00 -17.00 21.60
N VAL A 970 2.12 -17.47 20.38
CA VAL A 970 1.31 -16.99 19.25
C VAL A 970 0.16 -17.94 19.03
N ILE A 971 -1.04 -17.43 19.23
CA ILE A 971 -2.28 -18.19 19.07
C ILE A 971 -2.98 -17.71 17.81
N TYR A 972 -3.47 -18.63 17.01
CA TYR A 972 -4.16 -18.31 15.77
C TYR A 972 -5.67 -18.54 15.91
N LEU A 973 -6.48 -17.70 15.26
CA LEU A 973 -7.91 -17.92 15.11
C LEU A 973 -8.18 -18.40 13.69
N LYS A 974 -8.89 -19.51 13.56
CA LYS A 974 -9.26 -20.14 12.27
C LYS A 974 -9.98 -19.12 11.36
N LYS A 975 -9.72 -19.23 10.06
CA LYS A 975 -10.48 -18.47 9.04
C LYS A 975 -11.91 -18.99 9.01
N VAL A 976 -12.89 -18.11 9.03
CA VAL A 976 -14.30 -18.48 8.91
C VAL A 976 -14.68 -18.47 7.44
N THR A 977 -15.10 -19.62 6.92
CA THR A 977 -15.57 -19.75 5.55
C THR A 977 -17.09 -19.81 5.52
N GLN A 978 -17.68 -19.19 4.52
CA GLN A 978 -19.09 -19.35 4.24
C GLN A 978 -19.25 -20.44 3.19
N GLU A 979 -20.14 -21.40 3.45
CA GLU A 979 -20.54 -22.40 2.44
C GLU A 979 -21.34 -21.68 1.36
N ILE A 980 -20.99 -21.96 0.14
CA ILE A 980 -21.58 -21.37 -1.05
C ILE A 980 -22.74 -22.25 -1.50
#